data_4776829943dea77ab56137b01dac42ad
#
_entry.id   4776829943dea77ab56137b01dac42ad
#
_cell.length_a   1.000
_cell.length_b   1.000
_cell.length_c   1.000
_cell.angle_alpha   90.00
_cell.angle_beta   90.00
_cell.angle_gamma   90.00
#
_symmetry.space_group_name_H-M   'P 1'
#
loop_
_entity.id
_entity.type
_entity.pdbx_description
1 polymer ?
#
loop_
_entity_poly.entity_id
_entity_poly.type
_entity_poly.pdbx_seq_one_letter_code
_entity_poly.pdbx_strand_id
1 'polypeptide(L)'
;MAKKEFQAESKKLMDMMINSIYTNKEIFLRELISNASDAIDKLYYKSLTDTSVGMNKGDFRILITRDKENRILTVEDNGIGMTKEELEQNLGTIAHSGSLDFKKDNKDENIDIIGQFGVGFYSAFMVADKLTVISKAYGSDEAWQWESSGVDGYEMTPAQKDTVGTQIILHIKPDTDTEKYDNFLDEYGIVAIVKKYSDYVRYPIQMEREKSRQKPEPDPKPEDYKPEWETYTELETLNSMIPIWKKQKSEVTDEEYNSFYKDKFGDYADPARVIVSRTEGTANYNALLFVPSHRPYDFYTKDYEKGLALYASGVLIMEKCADLLPDYFSFVKGIVDSQDLSLNISREMLQKDNQLKLIHNALEKKIKNELHAMLANDREKYEAFWKEFGRQIKFGAYSDYGMHAELLRDLLLFWSAKEQKMVTLQEYVDKMPAEQKYIYFAAGDSTDRLAKLPAAELVMDKGYDVLLLTEDVDEFCLQIMRTYPRKDAEGKDGTVEFKNVNSGDLGLETEDEKKAAEDATAENKPLFDAMKDALDGKVKEVKVSTRLKEHPVCLSSDGPLSIEMEKVLSKQPGSEGVKSDKVLELNINHPVFAVLKAAQEAGDTDKVKKYSALLYAQAQLIEGLPVDDPAAYAEAVCSLMK
;
A
#
# COMPACT_ATOMS: atom_id res chain seq x y z
N MET A 1 -15.72 -26.87 -45.14
CA MET A 1 -14.29 -27.00 -44.88
C MET A 1 -14.13 -27.77 -43.58
N ALA A 2 -13.37 -28.86 -43.57
CA ALA A 2 -13.09 -29.60 -42.33
C ALA A 2 -12.13 -28.77 -41.45
N LYS A 3 -12.49 -28.55 -40.20
CA LYS A 3 -11.57 -27.99 -39.22
C LYS A 3 -10.42 -28.96 -39.03
N LYS A 4 -9.18 -28.49 -39.12
CA LYS A 4 -7.97 -29.23 -38.78
C LYS A 4 -7.55 -28.85 -37.36
N GLU A 5 -7.19 -29.87 -36.59
CA GLU A 5 -6.61 -29.66 -35.25
C GLU A 5 -5.15 -29.21 -35.34
N PHE A 6 -4.72 -28.41 -34.39
CA PHE A 6 -3.31 -28.04 -34.28
C PHE A 6 -2.50 -29.25 -33.79
N GLN A 7 -1.32 -29.46 -34.38
CA GLN A 7 -0.37 -30.47 -33.91
C GLN A 7 0.63 -29.80 -32.95
N ALA A 8 0.97 -30.47 -31.85
CA ALA A 8 1.92 -30.00 -30.87
C ALA A 8 3.24 -30.79 -30.92
N GLU A 9 4.38 -30.09 -30.87
CA GLU A 9 5.69 -30.70 -30.65
C GLU A 9 5.91 -30.85 -29.13
N SER A 10 5.65 -32.04 -28.58
CA SER A 10 5.70 -32.31 -27.13
C SER A 10 7.02 -31.94 -26.47
N LYS A 11 8.16 -32.19 -27.14
CA LYS A 11 9.50 -31.83 -26.62
C LYS A 11 9.68 -30.32 -26.44
N LYS A 12 9.26 -29.50 -27.41
CA LYS A 12 9.34 -28.04 -27.31
C LYS A 12 8.37 -27.50 -26.26
N LEU A 13 7.19 -28.05 -26.15
CA LEU A 13 6.24 -27.65 -25.11
C LEU A 13 6.80 -27.94 -23.72
N MET A 14 7.41 -29.10 -23.51
CA MET A 14 8.03 -29.47 -22.25
C MET A 14 9.22 -28.57 -21.92
N ASP A 15 10.06 -28.27 -22.89
CA ASP A 15 11.19 -27.34 -22.72
C ASP A 15 10.70 -25.93 -22.34
N MET A 16 9.65 -25.42 -22.99
CA MET A 16 9.02 -24.15 -22.64
C MET A 16 8.41 -24.19 -21.21
N MET A 17 7.81 -25.30 -20.81
CA MET A 17 7.26 -25.47 -19.46
C MET A 17 8.34 -25.46 -18.39
N ILE A 18 9.47 -26.14 -18.63
CA ILE A 18 10.58 -26.22 -17.68
C ILE A 18 11.31 -24.87 -17.57
N ASN A 19 11.53 -24.16 -18.69
CA ASN A 19 12.45 -23.04 -18.75
C ASN A 19 11.79 -21.65 -18.86
N SER A 20 10.45 -21.57 -19.08
CA SER A 20 9.80 -20.28 -19.38
C SER A 20 8.53 -19.99 -18.60
N ILE A 21 7.91 -20.96 -17.95
CA ILE A 21 6.66 -20.75 -17.22
C ILE A 21 6.90 -20.14 -15.85
N TYR A 22 7.95 -20.58 -15.16
CA TYR A 22 8.28 -20.16 -13.81
C TYR A 22 9.52 -19.27 -13.79
N THR A 23 9.44 -18.16 -13.07
CA THR A 23 10.56 -17.21 -12.93
C THR A 23 11.49 -17.59 -11.77
N ASN A 24 10.92 -18.23 -10.73
CA ASN A 24 11.67 -18.64 -9.54
C ASN A 24 11.73 -20.17 -9.40
N LYS A 25 12.94 -20.71 -9.28
CA LYS A 25 13.16 -22.15 -9.16
C LYS A 25 12.61 -22.75 -7.86
N GLU A 26 12.57 -21.98 -6.76
CA GLU A 26 12.01 -22.42 -5.46
C GLU A 26 10.57 -22.96 -5.57
N ILE A 27 9.85 -22.55 -6.60
CA ILE A 27 8.45 -22.91 -6.84
C ILE A 27 8.27 -24.42 -7.03
N PHE A 28 9.30 -25.16 -7.48
CA PHE A 28 9.19 -26.61 -7.63
C PHE A 28 8.70 -27.29 -6.36
N LEU A 29 9.23 -26.89 -5.19
CA LEU A 29 8.85 -27.50 -3.92
C LEU A 29 7.42 -27.15 -3.51
N ARG A 30 6.99 -25.90 -3.77
CA ARG A 30 5.60 -25.47 -3.61
C ARG A 30 4.64 -26.34 -4.43
N GLU A 31 4.95 -26.60 -5.70
CA GLU A 31 4.09 -27.38 -6.58
C GLU A 31 4.04 -28.87 -6.15
N LEU A 32 5.16 -29.45 -5.75
CA LEU A 32 5.18 -30.84 -5.25
C LEU A 32 4.39 -30.97 -3.95
N ILE A 33 4.55 -30.05 -3.01
CA ILE A 33 3.78 -30.03 -1.75
C ILE A 33 2.29 -29.82 -2.04
N SER A 34 1.92 -28.98 -3.01
CA SER A 34 0.54 -28.76 -3.39
C SER A 34 -0.10 -30.03 -3.98
N ASN A 35 0.64 -30.75 -4.84
CA ASN A 35 0.18 -32.03 -5.39
C ASN A 35 0.03 -33.11 -4.32
N ALA A 36 0.97 -33.17 -3.37
CA ALA A 36 0.89 -34.05 -2.22
C ALA A 36 -0.33 -33.75 -1.33
N SER A 37 -0.59 -32.47 -1.06
CA SER A 37 -1.81 -32.04 -0.35
C SER A 37 -3.09 -32.46 -1.05
N ASP A 38 -3.17 -32.27 -2.37
CA ASP A 38 -4.33 -32.70 -3.16
C ASP A 38 -4.53 -34.23 -3.16
N ALA A 39 -3.43 -34.99 -3.19
CA ALA A 39 -3.50 -36.45 -3.09
C ALA A 39 -4.03 -36.92 -1.72
N ILE A 40 -3.63 -36.23 -0.66
CA ILE A 40 -4.14 -36.49 0.68
C ILE A 40 -5.61 -36.07 0.78
N ASP A 41 -6.01 -34.91 0.24
CA ASP A 41 -7.40 -34.46 0.25
C ASP A 41 -8.34 -35.49 -0.40
N LYS A 42 -7.93 -36.10 -1.53
CA LYS A 42 -8.70 -37.17 -2.20
C LYS A 42 -8.88 -38.41 -1.31
N LEU A 43 -7.84 -38.84 -0.61
CA LEU A 43 -7.93 -40.00 0.29
C LEU A 43 -8.72 -39.65 1.57
N TYR A 44 -8.50 -38.47 2.14
CA TYR A 44 -9.27 -37.98 3.28
C TYR A 44 -10.76 -37.90 2.96
N TYR A 45 -11.11 -37.34 1.80
CA TYR A 45 -12.48 -37.28 1.34
C TYR A 45 -13.10 -38.68 1.24
N LYS A 46 -12.36 -39.64 0.65
CA LYS A 46 -12.79 -41.04 0.57
C LYS A 46 -12.98 -41.66 1.97
N SER A 47 -12.14 -41.31 2.95
CA SER A 47 -12.24 -41.81 4.32
C SER A 47 -13.52 -41.38 5.05
N LEU A 48 -14.19 -40.31 4.61
CA LEU A 48 -15.46 -39.85 5.18
C LEU A 48 -16.63 -40.84 4.89
N THR A 49 -16.51 -41.58 3.81
CA THR A 49 -17.55 -42.55 3.38
C THR A 49 -17.07 -44.02 3.42
N ASP A 50 -15.76 -44.24 3.39
CA ASP A 50 -15.14 -45.57 3.37
C ASP A 50 -14.27 -45.77 4.64
N THR A 51 -14.83 -46.46 5.63
CA THR A 51 -14.12 -46.75 6.90
C THR A 51 -12.93 -47.70 6.74
N SER A 52 -12.79 -48.39 5.58
CA SER A 52 -11.65 -49.26 5.31
C SER A 52 -10.32 -48.50 5.06
N VAL A 53 -10.40 -47.18 4.81
CA VAL A 53 -9.20 -46.33 4.74
C VAL A 53 -8.40 -46.37 6.04
N GLY A 54 -9.08 -46.51 7.19
CA GLY A 54 -8.45 -46.75 8.49
C GLY A 54 -7.53 -45.61 9.00
N MET A 55 -7.58 -44.44 8.37
CA MET A 55 -6.75 -43.26 8.72
C MET A 55 -7.62 -42.14 9.27
N ASN A 56 -7.13 -41.48 10.33
CA ASN A 56 -7.69 -40.24 10.86
C ASN A 56 -6.97 -39.05 10.26
N LYS A 57 -7.56 -37.87 10.37
CA LYS A 57 -6.98 -36.63 9.85
C LYS A 57 -5.55 -36.36 10.34
N GLY A 58 -5.21 -36.78 11.54
CA GLY A 58 -3.87 -36.60 12.13
C GLY A 58 -2.81 -37.58 11.60
N ASP A 59 -3.22 -38.63 10.86
CA ASP A 59 -2.29 -39.63 10.31
C ASP A 59 -1.73 -39.23 8.93
N PHE A 60 -2.35 -38.22 8.31
CA PHE A 60 -1.91 -37.70 7.02
C PHE A 60 -0.70 -36.76 7.19
N ARG A 61 0.28 -36.90 6.29
CA ARG A 61 1.50 -36.08 6.30
C ARG A 61 2.16 -36.02 4.94
N ILE A 62 3.01 -35.01 4.78
CA ILE A 62 3.98 -34.88 3.70
C ILE A 62 5.35 -34.97 4.34
N LEU A 63 6.18 -35.92 3.89
CA LEU A 63 7.53 -36.12 4.41
C LEU A 63 8.55 -35.66 3.37
N ILE A 64 9.47 -34.79 3.81
CA ILE A 64 10.62 -34.36 3.01
C ILE A 64 11.87 -35.05 3.59
N THR A 65 12.61 -35.72 2.71
CA THR A 65 13.88 -36.37 3.09
C THR A 65 14.99 -35.88 2.17
N ARG A 66 16.16 -35.62 2.71
CA ARG A 66 17.33 -35.15 1.97
C ARG A 66 18.51 -36.09 2.13
N ASP A 67 19.20 -36.35 1.04
CA ASP A 67 20.50 -37.02 1.03
C ASP A 67 21.46 -36.10 0.26
N LYS A 68 22.24 -35.35 1.05
CA LYS A 68 23.16 -34.35 0.50
C LYS A 68 24.34 -34.99 -0.23
N GLU A 69 24.79 -36.14 0.21
CA GLU A 69 25.95 -36.84 -0.38
C GLU A 69 25.61 -37.36 -1.79
N ASN A 70 24.41 -37.94 -1.94
CA ASN A 70 23.92 -38.45 -3.24
C ASN A 70 23.12 -37.41 -4.03
N ARG A 71 22.99 -36.17 -3.54
CA ARG A 71 22.22 -35.07 -4.15
C ARG A 71 20.75 -35.42 -4.40
N ILE A 72 20.13 -36.10 -3.44
CA ILE A 72 18.74 -36.55 -3.54
C ILE A 72 17.85 -35.75 -2.60
N LEU A 73 16.76 -35.21 -3.12
CA LEU A 73 15.65 -34.68 -2.36
C LEU A 73 14.42 -35.55 -2.63
N THR A 74 13.74 -35.97 -1.58
CA THR A 74 12.53 -36.79 -1.69
C THR A 74 11.35 -36.08 -1.06
N VAL A 75 10.21 -36.04 -1.75
CA VAL A 75 8.92 -35.57 -1.24
C VAL A 75 7.96 -36.75 -1.29
N GLU A 76 7.45 -37.16 -0.14
CA GLU A 76 6.54 -38.29 -0.02
C GLU A 76 5.23 -37.88 0.65
N ASP A 77 4.10 -38.33 0.11
CA ASP A 77 2.78 -38.22 0.71
C ASP A 77 2.18 -39.62 1.01
N ASN A 78 1.30 -39.65 1.98
CA ASN A 78 0.47 -40.82 2.27
C ASN A 78 -0.99 -40.61 1.81
N GLY A 79 -1.16 -39.95 0.66
CA GLY A 79 -2.43 -39.70 0.03
C GLY A 79 -2.95 -40.91 -0.78
N ILE A 80 -3.85 -40.67 -1.73
CA ILE A 80 -4.56 -41.72 -2.47
C ILE A 80 -3.65 -42.57 -3.35
N GLY A 81 -2.46 -42.08 -3.72
CA GLY A 81 -1.57 -42.75 -4.68
C GLY A 81 -2.13 -42.78 -6.10
N MET A 82 -1.43 -43.51 -6.98
CA MET A 82 -1.81 -43.66 -8.39
C MET A 82 -1.59 -45.10 -8.87
N THR A 83 -2.53 -45.60 -9.69
CA THR A 83 -2.36 -46.84 -10.46
C THR A 83 -1.37 -46.63 -11.61
N LYS A 84 -1.02 -47.69 -12.33
CA LYS A 84 -0.19 -47.58 -13.53
C LYS A 84 -0.79 -46.65 -14.57
N GLU A 85 -2.07 -46.82 -14.86
CA GLU A 85 -2.79 -46.03 -15.83
C GLU A 85 -2.90 -44.55 -15.42
N GLU A 86 -3.11 -44.29 -14.14
CA GLU A 86 -3.15 -42.96 -13.59
C GLU A 86 -1.77 -42.26 -13.63
N LEU A 87 -0.67 -42.99 -13.34
CA LEU A 87 0.70 -42.47 -13.51
C LEU A 87 0.97 -42.10 -14.98
N GLU A 88 0.59 -42.96 -15.92
CA GLU A 88 0.76 -42.68 -17.35
C GLU A 88 -0.09 -41.49 -17.81
N GLN A 89 -1.33 -41.38 -17.32
CA GLN A 89 -2.22 -40.29 -17.67
C GLN A 89 -1.81 -38.96 -17.03
N ASN A 90 -1.47 -38.95 -15.72
CA ASN A 90 -1.21 -37.72 -14.97
C ASN A 90 0.22 -37.19 -15.15
N LEU A 91 1.23 -38.05 -15.37
CA LEU A 91 2.62 -37.67 -15.54
C LEU A 91 3.12 -37.82 -16.97
N GLY A 92 2.45 -38.61 -17.79
CA GLY A 92 2.78 -38.82 -19.22
C GLY A 92 2.03 -37.88 -20.16
N THR A 93 0.94 -37.25 -19.71
CA THR A 93 0.16 -36.27 -20.50
C THR A 93 0.33 -34.88 -19.99
N ILE A 94 0.94 -34.02 -20.79
CA ILE A 94 1.19 -32.61 -20.45
C ILE A 94 -0.14 -31.85 -20.30
N ALA A 95 -0.27 -31.04 -19.25
CA ALA A 95 -1.45 -30.23 -18.93
C ALA A 95 -2.72 -31.06 -18.60
N HIS A 96 -2.56 -32.29 -18.15
CA HIS A 96 -3.63 -33.10 -17.58
C HIS A 96 -3.61 -33.01 -16.04
N SER A 97 -4.76 -32.71 -15.43
CA SER A 97 -4.88 -32.62 -13.98
C SER A 97 -5.94 -33.58 -13.43
N GLY A 98 -5.48 -34.70 -12.86
CA GLY A 98 -6.35 -35.65 -12.17
C GLY A 98 -7.01 -35.05 -10.91
N SER A 99 -6.50 -33.95 -10.36
CA SER A 99 -7.15 -33.22 -9.28
C SER A 99 -8.33 -32.38 -9.77
N LEU A 100 -8.21 -31.77 -10.96
CA LEU A 100 -9.31 -31.04 -11.57
C LEU A 100 -10.45 -32.00 -12.00
N ASP A 101 -10.11 -33.19 -12.49
CA ASP A 101 -11.13 -34.18 -12.88
C ASP A 101 -11.87 -34.71 -11.66
N PHE A 102 -11.15 -34.97 -10.55
CA PHE A 102 -11.77 -35.34 -9.29
C PHE A 102 -12.74 -34.27 -8.77
N LYS A 103 -12.42 -32.99 -8.91
CA LYS A 103 -13.30 -31.85 -8.54
C LYS A 103 -14.55 -31.81 -9.43
N LYS A 104 -14.41 -32.11 -10.72
CA LYS A 104 -15.57 -32.12 -11.64
C LYS A 104 -16.55 -33.26 -11.34
N ASP A 105 -16.03 -34.42 -10.93
CA ASP A 105 -16.84 -35.59 -10.59
C ASP A 105 -17.56 -35.43 -9.24
N ASN A 106 -17.05 -34.60 -8.34
CA ASN A 106 -17.59 -34.32 -6.99
C ASN A 106 -18.08 -32.88 -6.82
N LYS A 107 -18.87 -32.38 -7.76
CA LYS A 107 -19.32 -30.96 -7.85
C LYS A 107 -20.15 -30.46 -6.69
N ASP A 108 -20.82 -31.31 -5.97
CA ASP A 108 -21.76 -30.96 -4.89
C ASP A 108 -21.05 -30.70 -3.56
N GLU A 109 -19.72 -30.84 -3.51
CA GLU A 109 -18.94 -30.66 -2.31
C GLU A 109 -17.85 -29.62 -2.49
N ASN A 110 -17.65 -28.80 -1.48
CA ASN A 110 -16.68 -27.70 -1.48
C ASN A 110 -15.25 -28.25 -1.27
N ILE A 111 -14.75 -29.02 -2.25
CA ILE A 111 -13.40 -29.58 -2.22
C ILE A 111 -12.41 -28.52 -2.71
N ASP A 112 -11.53 -28.12 -1.83
CA ASP A 112 -10.52 -27.10 -2.07
C ASP A 112 -9.24 -27.73 -2.64
N ILE A 113 -9.19 -27.87 -3.96
CA ILE A 113 -8.06 -28.44 -4.70
C ILE A 113 -7.11 -27.34 -5.12
N ILE A 114 -5.81 -27.52 -4.85
CA ILE A 114 -4.75 -26.58 -5.18
C ILE A 114 -4.30 -26.75 -6.63
N GLY A 115 -4.01 -27.99 -7.08
CA GLY A 115 -3.42 -28.31 -8.40
C GLY A 115 -4.44 -28.38 -9.54
N GLN A 116 -4.61 -27.32 -10.32
CA GLN A 116 -5.64 -27.24 -11.38
C GLN A 116 -5.11 -27.34 -12.82
N PHE A 117 -3.82 -27.05 -13.06
CA PHE A 117 -3.29 -26.88 -14.41
C PHE A 117 -2.56 -28.09 -14.98
N GLY A 118 -2.18 -29.08 -14.16
CA GLY A 118 -1.47 -30.27 -14.60
C GLY A 118 -0.05 -30.02 -15.14
N VAL A 119 0.58 -28.93 -14.75
CA VAL A 119 1.94 -28.55 -15.18
C VAL A 119 2.90 -28.38 -14.02
N GLY A 120 2.42 -28.23 -12.79
CA GLY A 120 3.24 -27.95 -11.61
C GLY A 120 4.30 -29.02 -11.35
N PHE A 121 3.99 -30.30 -11.61
CA PHE A 121 4.93 -31.40 -11.45
C PHE A 121 6.22 -31.20 -12.26
N TYR A 122 6.12 -30.72 -13.50
CA TYR A 122 7.28 -30.55 -14.38
C TYR A 122 8.25 -29.44 -13.92
N SER A 123 7.82 -28.57 -13.00
CA SER A 123 8.71 -27.58 -12.39
C SER A 123 9.91 -28.22 -11.67
N ALA A 124 9.77 -29.48 -11.23
CA ALA A 124 10.86 -30.23 -10.61
C ALA A 124 12.08 -30.39 -11.53
N PHE A 125 11.91 -30.42 -12.87
CA PHE A 125 13.02 -30.46 -13.83
C PHE A 125 13.83 -29.16 -13.90
N MET A 126 13.34 -28.05 -13.32
CA MET A 126 14.17 -26.85 -13.20
C MET A 126 15.39 -27.09 -12.30
N VAL A 127 15.24 -27.96 -11.29
CA VAL A 127 16.25 -28.21 -10.25
C VAL A 127 16.84 -29.61 -10.28
N ALA A 128 16.18 -30.57 -10.93
CA ALA A 128 16.60 -31.95 -11.04
C ALA A 128 16.94 -32.33 -12.48
N ASP A 129 17.93 -33.17 -12.67
CA ASP A 129 18.28 -33.78 -13.98
C ASP A 129 17.56 -35.12 -14.22
N LYS A 130 17.03 -35.70 -13.16
CA LYS A 130 16.25 -36.94 -13.19
C LYS A 130 15.21 -36.95 -12.08
N LEU A 131 14.00 -37.40 -12.42
CA LEU A 131 12.90 -37.63 -11.49
C LEU A 131 12.50 -39.09 -11.49
N THR A 132 12.32 -39.66 -10.30
CA THR A 132 11.75 -40.98 -10.10
C THR A 132 10.50 -40.87 -9.24
N VAL A 133 9.35 -41.36 -9.69
CA VAL A 133 8.09 -41.35 -8.95
C VAL A 133 7.68 -42.77 -8.66
N ILE A 134 7.53 -43.13 -7.40
CA ILE A 134 7.04 -44.44 -6.96
C ILE A 134 5.67 -44.24 -6.31
N SER A 135 4.65 -44.92 -6.84
CA SER A 135 3.29 -44.75 -6.31
C SER A 135 2.57 -46.09 -6.13
N LYS A 136 1.77 -46.15 -5.07
CA LYS A 136 0.86 -47.25 -4.77
C LYS A 136 -0.52 -46.67 -4.50
N ALA A 137 -1.49 -47.03 -5.35
CA ALA A 137 -2.86 -46.56 -5.23
C ALA A 137 -3.59 -47.23 -4.05
N TYR A 138 -4.50 -46.48 -3.41
CA TYR A 138 -5.40 -47.02 -2.41
C TYR A 138 -6.25 -48.15 -3.00
N GLY A 139 -6.25 -49.29 -2.34
CA GLY A 139 -6.98 -50.50 -2.79
C GLY A 139 -6.24 -51.32 -3.84
N SER A 140 -4.98 -51.03 -4.16
CA SER A 140 -4.11 -51.80 -5.03
C SER A 140 -2.99 -52.50 -4.24
N ASP A 141 -2.67 -53.72 -4.61
CA ASP A 141 -1.50 -54.43 -4.11
C ASP A 141 -0.22 -54.09 -4.89
N GLU A 142 -0.35 -53.53 -6.07
CA GLU A 142 0.74 -53.22 -6.98
C GLU A 142 1.24 -51.79 -6.77
N ALA A 143 2.56 -51.61 -6.84
CA ALA A 143 3.21 -50.32 -6.92
C ALA A 143 3.98 -50.17 -8.24
N TRP A 144 4.03 -48.98 -8.78
CA TRP A 144 4.69 -48.67 -10.05
C TRP A 144 5.67 -47.53 -9.88
N GLN A 145 6.77 -47.62 -10.64
CA GLN A 145 7.77 -46.55 -10.78
C GLN A 145 7.64 -45.92 -12.18
N TRP A 146 7.60 -44.59 -12.17
CA TRP A 146 7.74 -43.74 -13.36
C TRP A 146 9.07 -43.00 -13.25
N GLU A 147 9.87 -42.98 -14.32
CA GLU A 147 11.18 -42.33 -14.31
C GLU A 147 11.40 -41.53 -15.58
N SER A 148 11.97 -40.31 -15.46
CA SER A 148 12.26 -39.43 -16.60
C SER A 148 13.45 -38.51 -16.31
N SER A 149 14.22 -38.23 -17.39
CA SER A 149 15.25 -37.17 -17.37
C SER A 149 14.77 -35.91 -18.13
N GLY A 150 13.47 -35.71 -18.30
CA GLY A 150 12.88 -34.51 -18.91
C GLY A 150 12.34 -34.76 -20.32
N VAL A 151 12.83 -33.99 -21.30
CA VAL A 151 12.24 -33.91 -22.64
C VAL A 151 12.30 -35.20 -23.50
N ASP A 152 13.10 -36.18 -23.09
CA ASP A 152 13.34 -37.41 -23.85
C ASP A 152 12.32 -38.52 -23.63
N GLY A 153 11.33 -38.29 -22.75
CA GLY A 153 10.28 -39.25 -22.43
C GLY A 153 10.43 -39.86 -21.03
N TYR A 154 9.72 -40.96 -20.79
CA TYR A 154 9.71 -41.63 -19.49
C TYR A 154 9.68 -43.15 -19.63
N GLU A 155 10.11 -43.85 -18.60
CA GLU A 155 10.02 -45.27 -18.45
C GLU A 155 9.12 -45.65 -17.29
N MET A 156 8.42 -46.82 -17.41
CA MET A 156 7.60 -47.33 -16.33
C MET A 156 7.97 -48.79 -16.02
N THR A 157 8.20 -49.06 -14.73
CA THR A 157 8.54 -50.40 -14.23
C THR A 157 7.75 -50.74 -12.97
N PRO A 158 7.48 -52.04 -12.71
CA PRO A 158 6.94 -52.46 -11.42
C PRO A 158 7.89 -52.08 -10.28
N ALA A 159 7.33 -51.63 -9.15
CA ALA A 159 8.09 -51.23 -7.96
C ALA A 159 7.54 -51.91 -6.71
N GLN A 160 8.24 -51.74 -5.57
CA GLN A 160 7.76 -52.14 -4.25
C GLN A 160 7.54 -50.89 -3.41
N LYS A 161 6.37 -50.77 -2.82
CA LYS A 161 6.03 -49.73 -1.85
C LYS A 161 5.04 -50.33 -0.83
N ASP A 162 5.42 -50.31 0.43
CA ASP A 162 4.64 -50.96 1.50
C ASP A 162 3.36 -50.17 1.80
N THR A 163 3.45 -48.85 1.81
CA THR A 163 2.36 -47.94 2.17
C THR A 163 1.69 -47.32 0.93
N VAL A 164 0.40 -47.03 1.02
CA VAL A 164 -0.33 -46.19 0.04
C VAL A 164 0.26 -44.80 -0.02
N GLY A 165 0.23 -44.17 -1.19
CA GLY A 165 0.71 -42.81 -1.43
C GLY A 165 1.77 -42.72 -2.52
N THR A 166 2.38 -41.55 -2.66
CA THR A 166 3.34 -41.26 -3.73
C THR A 166 4.66 -40.73 -3.14
N GLN A 167 5.77 -41.21 -3.68
CA GLN A 167 7.11 -40.75 -3.37
C GLN A 167 7.77 -40.19 -4.64
N ILE A 168 8.23 -38.93 -4.58
CA ILE A 168 8.91 -38.25 -5.69
C ILE A 168 10.36 -38.03 -5.29
N ILE A 169 11.27 -38.63 -6.02
CA ILE A 169 12.72 -38.60 -5.80
C ILE A 169 13.35 -37.71 -6.86
N LEU A 170 13.99 -36.63 -6.45
CA LEU A 170 14.66 -35.65 -7.28
C LEU A 170 16.18 -35.84 -7.20
N HIS A 171 16.83 -36.07 -8.33
CA HIS A 171 18.28 -36.02 -8.44
C HIS A 171 18.68 -34.56 -8.75
N ILE A 172 19.11 -33.84 -7.72
CA ILE A 172 19.37 -32.40 -7.79
C ILE A 172 20.61 -32.11 -8.63
N LYS A 173 20.48 -31.20 -9.59
CA LYS A 173 21.56 -30.73 -10.49
C LYS A 173 22.77 -30.24 -9.68
N PRO A 174 23.99 -30.43 -10.20
CA PRO A 174 25.18 -29.85 -9.58
C PRO A 174 25.16 -28.32 -9.69
N ASP A 175 25.82 -27.66 -8.75
CA ASP A 175 26.06 -26.22 -8.80
C ASP A 175 26.80 -25.83 -10.08
N THR A 176 26.47 -24.65 -10.61
CA THR A 176 27.17 -24.01 -11.72
C THR A 176 27.76 -22.67 -11.27
N ASP A 177 28.48 -21.98 -12.14
CA ASP A 177 29.03 -20.65 -11.83
C ASP A 177 27.94 -19.61 -11.52
N THR A 178 26.76 -19.78 -12.11
CA THR A 178 25.64 -18.83 -12.00
C THR A 178 24.49 -19.33 -11.13
N GLU A 179 24.40 -20.63 -10.84
CA GLU A 179 23.24 -21.26 -10.18
C GLU A 179 23.68 -22.13 -8.99
N LYS A 180 23.01 -21.96 -7.87
CA LYS A 180 23.28 -22.67 -6.62
C LYS A 180 22.16 -23.64 -6.27
N TYR A 181 22.29 -24.89 -6.72
CA TYR A 181 21.32 -25.96 -6.48
C TYR A 181 21.49 -26.64 -5.10
N ASP A 182 22.67 -26.53 -4.49
CA ASP A 182 22.95 -27.05 -3.15
C ASP A 182 22.02 -26.47 -2.08
N ASN A 183 21.49 -25.27 -2.31
CA ASN A 183 20.48 -24.64 -1.43
C ASN A 183 19.22 -25.49 -1.29
N PHE A 184 18.87 -26.30 -2.29
CA PHE A 184 17.71 -27.20 -2.26
C PHE A 184 17.98 -28.52 -1.53
N LEU A 185 19.22 -28.76 -1.10
CA LEU A 185 19.63 -29.86 -0.24
C LEU A 185 20.04 -29.38 1.16
N ASP A 186 20.10 -28.07 1.36
CA ASP A 186 20.36 -27.47 2.66
C ASP A 186 19.10 -27.46 3.53
N GLU A 187 19.28 -27.83 4.80
CA GLU A 187 18.17 -27.91 5.76
C GLU A 187 17.44 -26.57 5.91
N TYR A 188 18.20 -25.50 6.12
CA TYR A 188 17.62 -24.16 6.31
C TYR A 188 17.00 -23.62 5.03
N GLY A 189 17.57 -23.94 3.86
CA GLY A 189 17.01 -23.59 2.57
C GLY A 189 15.64 -24.22 2.34
N ILE A 190 15.49 -25.53 2.62
CA ILE A 190 14.21 -26.24 2.52
C ILE A 190 13.18 -25.64 3.48
N VAL A 191 13.56 -25.43 4.75
CA VAL A 191 12.68 -24.83 5.76
C VAL A 191 12.20 -23.44 5.32
N ALA A 192 13.10 -22.61 4.80
CA ALA A 192 12.76 -21.27 4.32
C ALA A 192 11.74 -21.32 3.16
N ILE A 193 11.91 -22.23 2.19
CA ILE A 193 10.99 -22.42 1.07
C ILE A 193 9.61 -22.89 1.57
N VAL A 194 9.57 -23.87 2.47
CA VAL A 194 8.31 -24.37 3.05
C VAL A 194 7.58 -23.24 3.80
N LYS A 195 8.31 -22.52 4.65
CA LYS A 195 7.75 -21.38 5.40
C LYS A 195 7.23 -20.27 4.49
N LYS A 196 7.93 -20.00 3.40
CA LYS A 196 7.56 -18.94 2.45
C LYS A 196 6.29 -19.28 1.68
N TYR A 197 6.23 -20.47 1.07
CA TYR A 197 5.19 -20.80 0.09
C TYR A 197 4.09 -21.71 0.61
N SER A 198 4.38 -22.58 1.58
CA SER A 198 3.54 -23.70 1.98
C SER A 198 3.24 -23.76 3.49
N ASP A 199 3.53 -22.68 4.23
CA ASP A 199 3.37 -22.64 5.68
C ASP A 199 1.94 -22.97 6.16
N TYR A 200 0.95 -22.68 5.32
CA TYR A 200 -0.47 -22.86 5.64
C TYR A 200 -1.14 -23.97 4.85
N VAL A 201 -0.36 -24.87 4.25
CA VAL A 201 -0.87 -26.14 3.75
C VAL A 201 -1.44 -26.94 4.92
N ARG A 202 -2.63 -27.50 4.76
CA ARG A 202 -3.46 -28.02 5.86
C ARG A 202 -2.97 -29.33 6.51
N TYR A 203 -1.95 -29.94 5.93
CA TYR A 203 -1.31 -31.17 6.42
C TYR A 203 0.10 -30.89 6.94
N PRO A 204 0.59 -31.63 7.96
CA PRO A 204 1.94 -31.45 8.45
C PRO A 204 2.97 -31.81 7.38
N ILE A 205 3.87 -30.88 7.12
CA ILE A 205 5.06 -31.08 6.29
C ILE A 205 6.21 -31.34 7.25
N GLN A 206 6.74 -32.55 7.22
CA GLN A 206 7.72 -33.05 8.17
C GLN A 206 9.06 -33.27 7.51
N MET A 207 10.11 -33.01 8.24
CA MET A 207 11.50 -33.30 7.86
C MET A 207 12.33 -33.66 9.09
N GLU A 208 13.25 -34.62 8.96
CA GLU A 208 14.26 -34.88 9.98
C GLU A 208 15.26 -33.74 10.03
N ARG A 209 15.46 -33.17 11.22
CA ARG A 209 16.39 -32.08 11.47
C ARG A 209 17.42 -32.44 12.52
N GLU A 210 18.66 -32.00 12.27
CA GLU A 210 19.75 -32.14 13.22
C GLU A 210 19.63 -31.07 14.32
N LYS A 211 19.54 -31.52 15.56
CA LYS A 211 19.52 -30.64 16.74
C LYS A 211 20.68 -30.97 17.65
N SER A 212 21.14 -29.99 18.39
CA SER A 212 22.17 -30.17 19.39
C SER A 212 21.59 -29.95 20.78
N ARG A 213 21.88 -30.83 21.71
CA ARG A 213 21.56 -30.64 23.12
C ARG A 213 22.80 -30.85 24.00
N GLN A 214 22.83 -30.15 25.11
CA GLN A 214 23.87 -30.35 26.09
C GLN A 214 23.65 -31.72 26.76
N LYS A 215 24.71 -32.54 26.83
CA LYS A 215 24.68 -33.79 27.60
C LYS A 215 24.39 -33.48 29.06
N PRO A 216 23.71 -34.40 29.78
CA PRO A 216 23.52 -34.25 31.21
C PRO A 216 24.85 -33.99 31.93
N GLU A 217 24.87 -33.01 32.82
CA GLU A 217 26.06 -32.74 33.63
C GLU A 217 26.36 -33.94 34.53
N PRO A 218 27.63 -34.32 34.64
CA PRO A 218 28.00 -35.39 35.58
C PRO A 218 27.79 -34.94 37.05
N ASP A 219 27.32 -35.84 37.89
CA ASP A 219 27.16 -35.59 39.31
C ASP A 219 28.12 -36.55 40.09
N PRO A 220 29.14 -36.06 40.81
CA PRO A 220 29.50 -34.66 41.05
C PRO A 220 30.16 -33.98 39.85
N LYS A 221 29.88 -32.66 39.66
CA LYS A 221 30.43 -31.83 38.59
C LYS A 221 31.92 -31.54 38.87
N PRO A 222 32.86 -31.92 37.96
CA PRO A 222 34.27 -31.56 38.06
C PRO A 222 34.48 -30.04 37.98
N GLU A 223 35.51 -29.48 38.66
CA GLU A 223 35.81 -28.04 38.65
C GLU A 223 36.14 -27.50 37.24
N ASP A 224 36.70 -28.33 36.34
CA ASP A 224 37.04 -27.98 34.96
C ASP A 224 36.01 -28.46 33.93
N TYR A 225 34.77 -28.77 34.35
CA TYR A 225 33.75 -29.27 33.46
C TYR A 225 33.43 -28.30 32.34
N LYS A 226 33.57 -28.77 31.09
CA LYS A 226 33.10 -28.07 29.89
C LYS A 226 31.84 -28.76 29.40
N PRO A 227 30.77 -27.97 29.06
CA PRO A 227 29.56 -28.55 28.49
C PRO A 227 29.87 -29.37 27.23
N GLU A 228 29.50 -30.63 27.23
CA GLU A 228 29.55 -31.47 26.03
C GLU A 228 28.20 -31.40 25.32
N TRP A 229 28.23 -31.31 24.01
CA TRP A 229 27.06 -31.30 23.18
C TRP A 229 26.95 -32.60 22.40
N GLU A 230 25.75 -33.12 22.26
CA GLU A 230 25.45 -34.22 21.36
C GLU A 230 24.48 -33.78 20.28
N THR A 231 24.72 -34.23 19.05
CA THR A 231 23.82 -34.03 17.94
C THR A 231 22.84 -35.20 17.89
N TYR A 232 21.56 -34.91 17.70
CA TYR A 232 20.50 -35.89 17.50
C TYR A 232 19.57 -35.46 16.39
N THR A 233 18.90 -36.41 15.77
CA THR A 233 17.92 -36.16 14.71
C THR A 233 16.52 -36.25 15.29
N GLU A 234 15.68 -35.29 14.93
CA GLU A 234 14.28 -35.24 15.34
C GLU A 234 13.39 -34.92 14.15
N LEU A 235 12.27 -35.64 14.01
CA LEU A 235 11.26 -35.37 13.00
C LEU A 235 10.46 -34.12 13.41
N GLU A 236 10.58 -33.03 12.65
CA GLU A 236 9.96 -31.76 12.97
C GLU A 236 8.90 -31.40 11.91
N THR A 237 7.77 -30.83 12.37
CA THR A 237 6.76 -30.25 11.48
C THR A 237 7.18 -28.83 11.14
N LEU A 238 7.39 -28.57 9.85
CA LEU A 238 7.95 -27.32 9.35
C LEU A 238 6.90 -26.21 9.18
N ASN A 239 5.66 -26.57 8.91
CA ASN A 239 4.59 -25.63 8.58
C ASN A 239 3.61 -25.38 9.74
N SER A 240 2.90 -24.26 9.70
CA SER A 240 1.95 -23.83 10.73
C SER A 240 0.53 -24.37 10.53
N MET A 241 0.20 -24.86 9.35
CA MET A 241 -1.07 -25.49 8.91
C MET A 241 -2.31 -24.59 9.02
N ILE A 242 -2.55 -23.95 10.16
CA ILE A 242 -3.76 -23.15 10.41
C ILE A 242 -3.41 -21.67 10.37
N PRO A 243 -3.80 -20.95 9.31
CA PRO A 243 -3.53 -19.54 9.19
C PRO A 243 -4.37 -18.72 10.17
N ILE A 244 -3.74 -17.74 10.83
CA ILE A 244 -4.39 -16.88 11.82
C ILE A 244 -5.60 -16.13 11.25
N TRP A 245 -5.60 -15.79 9.95
CA TRP A 245 -6.73 -15.11 9.27
C TRP A 245 -7.93 -16.01 8.99
N LYS A 246 -7.79 -17.32 9.15
CA LYS A 246 -8.91 -18.28 9.07
C LYS A 246 -9.51 -18.61 10.44
N LYS A 247 -8.84 -18.28 11.54
CA LYS A 247 -9.38 -18.43 12.90
C LYS A 247 -10.48 -17.40 13.16
N GLN A 248 -11.46 -17.73 14.01
CA GLN A 248 -12.46 -16.74 14.40
C GLN A 248 -11.80 -15.61 15.21
N LYS A 249 -12.32 -14.39 15.10
CA LYS A 249 -11.77 -13.22 15.82
C LYS A 249 -11.73 -13.44 17.34
N SER A 250 -12.67 -14.20 17.89
CA SER A 250 -12.73 -14.57 19.31
C SER A 250 -11.67 -15.59 19.75
N GLU A 251 -11.00 -16.24 18.80
CA GLU A 251 -9.99 -17.28 19.06
C GLU A 251 -8.57 -16.72 18.97
N VAL A 252 -8.41 -15.44 18.64
CA VAL A 252 -7.11 -14.80 18.44
C VAL A 252 -7.03 -13.54 19.30
N THR A 253 -6.00 -13.43 20.12
CA THR A 253 -5.75 -12.25 20.94
C THR A 253 -5.08 -11.13 20.16
N ASP A 254 -5.13 -9.91 20.69
CA ASP A 254 -4.44 -8.77 20.07
C ASP A 254 -2.91 -8.97 20.08
N GLU A 255 -2.36 -9.63 21.10
CA GLU A 255 -0.94 -9.99 21.21
C GLU A 255 -0.53 -10.96 20.10
N GLU A 256 -1.37 -11.95 19.78
CA GLU A 256 -1.11 -12.89 18.67
C GLU A 256 -1.11 -12.18 17.32
N TYR A 257 -2.06 -11.24 17.07
CA TYR A 257 -2.06 -10.42 15.86
C TYR A 257 -0.82 -9.52 15.78
N ASN A 258 -0.43 -8.88 16.88
CA ASN A 258 0.73 -8.01 16.93
C ASN A 258 2.03 -8.79 16.71
N SER A 259 2.17 -9.96 17.31
CA SER A 259 3.33 -10.85 17.12
C SER A 259 3.42 -11.30 15.66
N PHE A 260 2.30 -11.77 15.11
CA PHE A 260 2.22 -12.14 13.70
C PHE A 260 2.62 -11.00 12.76
N TYR A 261 2.15 -9.77 13.02
CA TYR A 261 2.51 -8.60 12.23
C TYR A 261 4.02 -8.33 12.26
N LYS A 262 4.60 -8.31 13.44
CA LYS A 262 6.05 -8.07 13.62
C LYS A 262 6.90 -9.14 12.94
N ASP A 263 6.55 -10.39 13.10
CA ASP A 263 7.29 -11.52 12.54
C ASP A 263 7.16 -11.57 11.01
N LYS A 264 5.94 -11.39 10.49
CA LYS A 264 5.66 -11.52 9.04
C LYS A 264 6.19 -10.36 8.21
N PHE A 265 6.11 -9.14 8.74
CA PHE A 265 6.46 -7.92 8.00
C PHE A 265 7.77 -7.28 8.47
N GLY A 266 8.49 -7.91 9.41
CA GLY A 266 9.77 -7.43 9.91
C GLY A 266 9.68 -6.07 10.63
N ASP A 267 8.54 -5.79 11.27
CA ASP A 267 8.32 -4.55 12.00
C ASP A 267 8.69 -4.72 13.48
N TYR A 268 9.15 -3.66 14.13
CA TYR A 268 9.52 -3.68 15.55
C TYR A 268 8.40 -3.21 16.47
N ALA A 269 7.42 -2.47 15.93
CA ALA A 269 6.32 -1.88 16.68
C ALA A 269 4.99 -2.60 16.39
N ASP A 270 4.06 -2.47 17.32
CA ASP A 270 2.70 -2.96 17.11
C ASP A 270 1.98 -2.09 16.07
N PRO A 271 1.07 -2.67 15.28
CA PRO A 271 0.30 -1.90 14.31
C PRO A 271 -0.69 -0.95 14.99
N ALA A 272 -0.94 0.19 14.38
CA ALA A 272 -1.96 1.13 14.85
C ALA A 272 -3.37 0.52 14.78
N ARG A 273 -3.65 -0.32 13.80
CA ARG A 273 -4.95 -0.98 13.65
C ARG A 273 -4.80 -2.36 13.02
N VAL A 274 -5.54 -3.34 13.55
CA VAL A 274 -5.72 -4.67 12.97
C VAL A 274 -7.12 -4.73 12.36
N ILE A 275 -7.20 -5.17 11.10
CA ILE A 275 -8.45 -5.24 10.33
C ILE A 275 -8.64 -6.69 9.87
N VAL A 276 -9.70 -7.33 10.36
CA VAL A 276 -10.12 -8.66 9.92
C VAL A 276 -11.35 -8.51 9.04
N SER A 277 -11.31 -9.11 7.86
CA SER A 277 -12.45 -9.14 6.93
C SER A 277 -12.66 -10.55 6.41
N ARG A 278 -13.89 -11.02 6.46
CA ARG A 278 -14.33 -12.27 5.87
C ARG A 278 -15.55 -11.98 5.03
N THR A 279 -15.51 -12.42 3.82
CA THR A 279 -16.60 -12.18 2.87
C THR A 279 -16.92 -13.47 2.15
N GLU A 280 -18.19 -13.83 2.16
CA GLU A 280 -18.78 -14.92 1.40
C GLU A 280 -19.84 -14.33 0.48
N GLY A 281 -19.86 -14.76 -0.78
CA GLY A 281 -20.83 -14.28 -1.77
C GLY A 281 -20.25 -14.15 -3.16
N THR A 282 -20.32 -12.97 -3.77
CA THR A 282 -19.83 -12.72 -5.14
C THR A 282 -18.29 -12.88 -5.25
N ALA A 283 -17.57 -12.60 -4.18
CA ALA A 283 -16.15 -12.90 -4.03
C ALA A 283 -15.93 -13.46 -2.63
N ASN A 284 -15.35 -14.66 -2.55
CA ASN A 284 -15.03 -15.31 -1.28
C ASN A 284 -13.57 -15.03 -0.93
N TYR A 285 -13.34 -14.36 0.18
CA TYR A 285 -11.98 -14.12 0.67
C TYR A 285 -11.92 -13.91 2.18
N ASN A 286 -10.76 -14.22 2.74
CA ASN A 286 -10.37 -13.84 4.08
C ASN A 286 -9.23 -12.83 3.98
N ALA A 287 -9.31 -11.73 4.72
CA ALA A 287 -8.25 -10.73 4.77
C ALA A 287 -7.89 -10.39 6.22
N LEU A 288 -6.59 -10.31 6.46
CA LEU A 288 -6.00 -9.79 7.70
C LEU A 288 -5.08 -8.64 7.31
N LEU A 289 -5.49 -7.41 7.63
CA LEU A 289 -4.77 -6.21 7.27
C LEU A 289 -4.28 -5.48 8.51
N PHE A 290 -3.19 -4.77 8.36
CA PHE A 290 -2.54 -3.99 9.40
C PHE A 290 -2.25 -2.58 8.91
N VAL A 291 -2.66 -1.60 9.70
CA VAL A 291 -2.23 -0.21 9.54
C VAL A 291 -0.99 -0.04 10.42
N PRO A 292 0.20 0.23 9.87
CA PRO A 292 1.41 0.46 10.66
C PRO A 292 1.25 1.65 11.61
N SER A 293 1.97 1.65 12.73
CA SER A 293 2.01 2.79 13.65
C SER A 293 3.02 3.87 13.23
N HIS A 294 3.94 3.53 12.35
CA HIS A 294 4.95 4.44 11.83
C HIS A 294 5.24 4.15 10.36
N ARG A 295 5.74 5.14 9.66
CA ARG A 295 6.07 5.07 8.25
C ARG A 295 7.44 4.41 8.05
N PRO A 296 7.57 3.44 7.11
CA PRO A 296 8.87 2.95 6.68
C PRO A 296 9.73 4.09 6.12
N TYR A 297 11.05 4.04 6.33
CA TYR A 297 11.95 5.11 5.89
C TYR A 297 11.98 5.29 4.37
N ASP A 298 11.72 4.22 3.63
CA ASP A 298 11.70 4.15 2.17
C ASP A 298 10.32 4.45 1.54
N PHE A 299 9.30 4.74 2.35
CA PHE A 299 7.90 4.84 1.91
C PHE A 299 7.67 5.79 0.72
N TYR A 300 8.42 6.88 0.62
CA TYR A 300 8.34 7.84 -0.48
C TYR A 300 9.48 7.69 -1.50
N THR A 301 10.20 6.56 -1.49
CA THR A 301 11.24 6.26 -2.47
C THR A 301 10.70 5.39 -3.60
N LYS A 302 11.47 5.25 -4.68
CA LYS A 302 11.11 4.36 -5.79
C LYS A 302 11.25 2.87 -5.45
N ASP A 303 11.98 2.57 -4.37
CA ASP A 303 12.25 1.20 -3.94
C ASP A 303 11.12 0.63 -3.07
N TYR A 304 10.19 1.52 -2.61
CA TYR A 304 9.02 1.08 -1.86
C TYR A 304 8.03 0.34 -2.74
N GLU A 305 7.79 -0.91 -2.43
CA GLU A 305 6.81 -1.76 -3.11
C GLU A 305 5.55 -1.93 -2.25
N LYS A 306 4.45 -1.35 -2.73
CA LYS A 306 3.12 -1.57 -2.13
C LYS A 306 2.57 -2.96 -2.46
N GLY A 307 1.64 -3.43 -1.66
CA GLY A 307 0.85 -4.62 -1.96
C GLY A 307 0.61 -5.51 -0.75
N LEU A 308 -0.41 -6.35 -0.89
CA LEU A 308 -0.77 -7.36 0.09
C LEU A 308 -0.25 -8.73 -0.34
N ALA A 309 0.12 -9.57 0.62
CA ALA A 309 0.43 -10.96 0.33
C ALA A 309 -0.84 -11.69 -0.10
N LEU A 310 -0.82 -12.30 -1.27
CA LEU A 310 -1.94 -13.01 -1.85
C LEU A 310 -1.75 -14.51 -1.72
N TYR A 311 -2.71 -15.17 -1.09
CA TYR A 311 -2.79 -16.61 -0.93
C TYR A 311 -3.99 -17.17 -1.68
N ALA A 312 -3.85 -18.39 -2.15
CA ALA A 312 -4.95 -19.22 -2.64
C ALA A 312 -4.86 -20.59 -1.95
N SER A 313 -5.92 -20.96 -1.23
CA SER A 313 -6.00 -22.23 -0.50
C SER A 313 -4.81 -22.48 0.46
N GLY A 314 -4.28 -21.44 1.07
CA GLY A 314 -3.15 -21.53 2.00
C GLY A 314 -1.76 -21.56 1.35
N VAL A 315 -1.69 -21.44 0.03
CA VAL A 315 -0.43 -21.37 -0.73
C VAL A 315 -0.16 -19.93 -1.16
N LEU A 316 1.06 -19.45 -0.93
CA LEU A 316 1.46 -18.10 -1.35
C LEU A 316 1.56 -18.00 -2.87
N ILE A 317 0.84 -17.05 -3.43
CA ILE A 317 0.83 -16.73 -4.87
C ILE A 317 1.76 -15.56 -5.16
N MET A 318 1.57 -14.45 -4.42
CA MET A 318 2.37 -13.23 -4.57
C MET A 318 2.65 -12.63 -3.19
N GLU A 319 3.89 -12.21 -2.95
CA GLU A 319 4.24 -11.53 -1.68
C GLU A 319 3.67 -10.11 -1.60
N LYS A 320 3.55 -9.43 -2.74
CA LYS A 320 3.09 -8.05 -2.86
C LYS A 320 2.19 -7.89 -4.08
N CYS A 321 0.90 -8.14 -3.91
CA CYS A 321 -0.10 -7.88 -4.93
C CYS A 321 -0.54 -6.41 -4.87
N ALA A 322 0.03 -5.57 -5.75
CA ALA A 322 -0.22 -4.14 -5.79
C ALA A 322 -1.65 -3.78 -6.19
N ASP A 323 -2.31 -4.64 -6.98
CA ASP A 323 -3.67 -4.42 -7.51
C ASP A 323 -4.77 -4.54 -6.44
N LEU A 324 -4.43 -5.05 -5.24
CA LEU A 324 -5.38 -5.16 -4.12
C LEU A 324 -5.58 -3.86 -3.34
N LEU A 325 -4.72 -2.86 -3.52
CA LEU A 325 -4.78 -1.61 -2.78
C LEU A 325 -4.63 -0.40 -3.72
N PRO A 326 -5.44 0.65 -3.51
CA PRO A 326 -5.19 1.94 -4.14
C PRO A 326 -3.89 2.57 -3.58
N ASP A 327 -3.29 3.51 -4.32
CA ASP A 327 -2.03 4.14 -3.94
C ASP A 327 -2.10 4.88 -2.61
N TYR A 328 -3.23 5.48 -2.29
CA TYR A 328 -3.42 6.21 -1.03
C TYR A 328 -3.55 5.31 0.21
N PHE A 329 -3.72 4.00 0.04
CA PHE A 329 -3.63 3.01 1.11
C PHE A 329 -2.42 2.10 0.98
N SER A 330 -1.40 2.51 0.22
CA SER A 330 -0.17 1.74 -0.01
C SER A 330 0.61 1.40 1.27
N PHE A 331 0.39 2.11 2.37
CA PHE A 331 0.97 1.84 3.68
C PHE A 331 0.38 0.60 4.37
N VAL A 332 -0.80 0.14 3.95
CA VAL A 332 -1.45 -1.03 4.56
C VAL A 332 -0.66 -2.28 4.21
N LYS A 333 -0.30 -3.05 5.22
CA LYS A 333 0.32 -4.38 5.09
C LYS A 333 -0.72 -5.45 5.39
N GLY A 334 -0.55 -6.64 4.89
CA GLY A 334 -1.48 -7.71 5.22
C GLY A 334 -1.53 -8.84 4.22
N ILE A 335 -2.55 -9.65 4.39
CA ILE A 335 -2.77 -10.89 3.65
C ILE A 335 -4.20 -10.92 3.14
N VAL A 336 -4.36 -11.41 1.93
CA VAL A 336 -5.65 -11.81 1.34
C VAL A 336 -5.54 -13.27 0.90
N ASP A 337 -6.47 -14.10 1.32
CA ASP A 337 -6.58 -15.50 0.93
C ASP A 337 -7.94 -15.72 0.27
N SER A 338 -7.94 -16.08 -1.02
CA SER A 338 -9.15 -16.31 -1.81
C SER A 338 -8.99 -17.53 -2.69
N GLN A 339 -10.07 -18.31 -2.78
CA GLN A 339 -10.16 -19.50 -3.63
C GLN A 339 -10.71 -19.20 -5.02
N ASP A 340 -11.34 -18.04 -5.22
CA ASP A 340 -12.09 -17.69 -6.43
C ASP A 340 -11.24 -16.94 -7.48
N LEU A 341 -9.94 -16.77 -7.23
CA LEU A 341 -9.06 -16.02 -8.13
C LEU A 341 -8.65 -16.82 -9.36
N SER A 342 -8.75 -16.19 -10.51
CA SER A 342 -8.23 -16.75 -11.76
C SER A 342 -6.72 -16.55 -11.82
N LEU A 343 -5.98 -17.62 -11.53
CA LEU A 343 -4.52 -17.63 -11.58
C LEU A 343 -4.03 -17.97 -13.00
N ASN A 344 -2.87 -17.45 -13.39
CA ASN A 344 -2.18 -17.95 -14.57
C ASN A 344 -1.58 -19.36 -14.30
N ILE A 345 -1.01 -19.96 -15.32
CA ILE A 345 -0.46 -21.33 -15.24
C ILE A 345 0.65 -21.43 -14.20
N SER A 346 1.52 -20.41 -14.08
CA SER A 346 2.62 -20.37 -13.10
C SER A 346 2.17 -19.99 -11.69
N ARG A 347 0.96 -19.48 -11.53
CA ARG A 347 0.46 -18.86 -10.29
C ARG A 347 1.33 -17.73 -9.75
N GLU A 348 2.17 -17.14 -10.59
CA GLU A 348 2.99 -15.99 -10.23
C GLU A 348 2.34 -14.67 -10.63
N MET A 349 1.32 -14.73 -11.48
CA MET A 349 0.57 -13.56 -11.94
C MET A 349 -0.94 -13.85 -11.94
N LEU A 350 -1.70 -12.82 -11.66
CA LEU A 350 -3.15 -12.84 -11.78
C LEU A 350 -3.56 -12.55 -13.23
N GLN A 351 -4.56 -13.26 -13.72
CA GLN A 351 -5.29 -12.77 -14.88
C GLN A 351 -6.14 -11.57 -14.43
N LYS A 352 -6.22 -10.50 -15.25
CA LYS A 352 -7.09 -9.35 -14.94
C LYS A 352 -8.52 -9.85 -14.79
N ASP A 353 -8.95 -10.02 -13.55
CA ASP A 353 -10.21 -10.66 -13.18
C ASP A 353 -11.15 -9.66 -12.50
N ASN A 354 -12.44 -9.84 -12.73
CA ASN A 354 -13.47 -9.09 -12.04
C ASN A 354 -13.46 -9.37 -10.52
N GLN A 355 -13.06 -10.55 -10.09
CA GLN A 355 -12.95 -10.92 -8.68
C GLN A 355 -11.92 -10.07 -7.96
N LEU A 356 -10.75 -9.85 -8.57
CA LEU A 356 -9.72 -8.99 -7.99
C LEU A 356 -10.22 -7.56 -7.75
N LYS A 357 -10.98 -7.00 -8.72
CA LYS A 357 -11.60 -5.67 -8.58
C LYS A 357 -12.65 -5.62 -7.48
N LEU A 358 -13.45 -6.68 -7.32
CA LEU A 358 -14.44 -6.76 -6.25
C LEU A 358 -13.76 -6.79 -4.88
N ILE A 359 -12.69 -7.57 -4.74
CA ILE A 359 -11.89 -7.63 -3.51
C ILE A 359 -11.25 -6.27 -3.23
N HIS A 360 -10.60 -5.65 -4.22
CA HIS A 360 -10.01 -4.30 -4.11
C HIS A 360 -11.02 -3.28 -3.57
N ASN A 361 -12.20 -3.16 -4.21
CA ASN A 361 -13.21 -2.20 -3.80
C ASN A 361 -13.79 -2.50 -2.40
N ALA A 362 -13.87 -3.77 -2.01
CA ALA A 362 -14.33 -4.16 -0.69
C ALA A 362 -13.28 -3.82 0.39
N LEU A 363 -12.00 -4.07 0.11
CA LEU A 363 -10.89 -3.73 1.01
C LEU A 363 -10.74 -2.22 1.18
N GLU A 364 -10.83 -1.46 0.09
CA GLU A 364 -10.80 0.00 0.11
C GLU A 364 -11.85 0.57 1.07
N LYS A 365 -13.11 0.15 0.91
CA LYS A 365 -14.21 0.56 1.79
C LYS A 365 -13.98 0.11 3.23
N LYS A 366 -13.48 -1.11 3.43
CA LYS A 366 -13.21 -1.64 4.76
C LYS A 366 -12.12 -0.85 5.47
N ILE A 367 -11.00 -0.56 4.81
CA ILE A 367 -9.90 0.25 5.33
C ILE A 367 -10.40 1.66 5.69
N LYS A 368 -11.12 2.32 4.77
CA LYS A 368 -11.73 3.63 5.01
C LYS A 368 -12.60 3.64 6.26
N ASN A 369 -13.48 2.67 6.40
CA ASN A 369 -14.40 2.58 7.55
C ASN A 369 -13.66 2.33 8.87
N GLU A 370 -12.59 1.51 8.86
CA GLU A 370 -11.78 1.26 10.06
C GLU A 370 -10.96 2.50 10.47
N LEU A 371 -10.43 3.26 9.50
CA LEU A 371 -9.77 4.54 9.77
C LEU A 371 -10.76 5.58 10.31
N HIS A 372 -11.96 5.64 9.74
CA HIS A 372 -13.03 6.52 10.24
C HIS A 372 -13.48 6.12 11.64
N ALA A 373 -13.59 4.81 11.93
CA ALA A 373 -13.89 4.33 13.27
C ALA A 373 -12.78 4.67 14.28
N MET A 374 -11.51 4.64 13.86
CA MET A 374 -10.38 5.06 14.69
C MET A 374 -10.44 6.57 14.95
N LEU A 375 -10.73 7.39 13.94
CA LEU A 375 -10.94 8.83 14.06
C LEU A 375 -12.05 9.18 15.07
N ALA A 376 -13.15 8.44 15.04
CA ALA A 376 -14.31 8.69 15.89
C ALA A 376 -14.14 8.20 17.35
N ASN A 377 -13.43 7.07 17.56
CA ASN A 377 -13.38 6.41 18.86
C ASN A 377 -12.03 6.51 19.57
N ASP A 378 -10.94 6.84 18.86
CA ASP A 378 -9.58 6.95 19.39
C ASP A 378 -8.81 8.05 18.65
N ARG A 379 -9.18 9.29 18.96
CA ARG A 379 -8.66 10.49 18.28
C ARG A 379 -7.14 10.62 18.39
N GLU A 380 -6.56 10.36 19.54
CA GLU A 380 -5.11 10.46 19.75
C GLU A 380 -4.36 9.49 18.85
N LYS A 381 -4.84 8.25 18.76
CA LYS A 381 -4.25 7.23 17.90
C LYS A 381 -4.40 7.57 16.42
N TYR A 382 -5.54 8.15 16.03
CA TYR A 382 -5.75 8.61 14.68
C TYR A 382 -4.84 9.79 14.32
N GLU A 383 -4.62 10.75 15.21
CA GLU A 383 -3.71 11.86 14.98
C GLU A 383 -2.24 11.42 14.89
N ALA A 384 -1.83 10.41 15.68
CA ALA A 384 -0.52 9.78 15.53
C ALA A 384 -0.38 9.11 14.16
N PHE A 385 -1.38 8.35 13.72
CA PHE A 385 -1.45 7.77 12.37
C PHE A 385 -1.43 8.85 11.29
N TRP A 386 -2.21 9.93 11.46
CA TRP A 386 -2.30 11.04 10.52
C TRP A 386 -0.97 11.73 10.28
N LYS A 387 -0.18 11.91 11.33
CA LYS A 387 1.17 12.47 11.24
C LYS A 387 2.09 11.67 10.32
N GLU A 388 1.91 10.35 10.29
CA GLU A 388 2.72 9.46 9.46
C GLU A 388 2.20 9.34 8.01
N PHE A 389 0.90 9.24 7.82
CA PHE A 389 0.29 8.85 6.54
C PHE A 389 -0.72 9.87 5.98
N GLY A 390 -1.00 10.95 6.68
CA GLY A 390 -2.01 11.94 6.26
C GLY A 390 -1.75 12.53 4.88
N ARG A 391 -0.47 12.80 4.56
CA ARG A 391 -0.06 13.28 3.22
C ARG A 391 -0.47 12.31 2.11
N GLN A 392 -0.34 11.00 2.36
CA GLN A 392 -0.70 9.98 1.37
C GLN A 392 -2.21 9.95 1.12
N ILE A 393 -3.02 10.12 2.17
CA ILE A 393 -4.49 10.19 2.05
C ILE A 393 -4.90 11.47 1.33
N LYS A 394 -4.29 12.62 1.64
CA LYS A 394 -4.51 13.89 0.94
C LYS A 394 -4.15 13.78 -0.54
N PHE A 395 -3.02 13.14 -0.84
CA PHE A 395 -2.63 12.84 -2.22
C PHE A 395 -3.70 12.02 -2.94
N GLY A 396 -4.27 10.99 -2.31
CA GLY A 396 -5.36 10.20 -2.86
C GLY A 396 -6.63 11.01 -3.14
N ALA A 397 -6.91 12.02 -2.31
CA ALA A 397 -8.09 12.85 -2.48
C ALA A 397 -8.00 13.79 -3.70
N TYR A 398 -6.79 14.22 -4.11
CA TYR A 398 -6.64 15.09 -5.28
C TYR A 398 -6.16 14.41 -6.55
N SER A 399 -5.51 13.24 -6.43
CA SER A 399 -5.08 12.45 -7.57
C SER A 399 -6.28 12.00 -8.43
N ASP A 400 -6.03 11.55 -9.64
CA ASP A 400 -7.06 11.07 -10.55
C ASP A 400 -8.23 12.06 -10.75
N TYR A 401 -7.90 13.37 -10.79
CA TYR A 401 -8.90 14.45 -10.92
C TYR A 401 -9.95 14.44 -9.81
N GLY A 402 -9.62 13.93 -8.61
CA GLY A 402 -10.48 13.92 -7.43
C GLY A 402 -11.56 12.84 -7.41
N MET A 403 -11.42 11.78 -8.21
CA MET A 403 -12.39 10.68 -8.22
C MET A 403 -12.61 10.05 -6.85
N HIS A 404 -11.60 10.07 -5.98
CA HIS A 404 -11.66 9.52 -4.62
C HIS A 404 -11.86 10.58 -3.53
N ALA A 405 -12.00 11.85 -3.91
CA ALA A 405 -12.16 12.96 -2.96
C ALA A 405 -13.36 12.75 -2.02
N GLU A 406 -14.51 12.33 -2.56
CA GLU A 406 -15.71 12.07 -1.77
C GLU A 406 -15.54 10.90 -0.79
N LEU A 407 -14.80 9.87 -1.19
CA LEU A 407 -14.50 8.71 -0.33
C LEU A 407 -13.62 9.10 0.86
N LEU A 408 -12.62 9.96 0.62
CA LEU A 408 -11.55 10.26 1.57
C LEU A 408 -11.77 11.52 2.40
N ARG A 409 -12.63 12.43 1.98
CA ARG A 409 -12.82 13.76 2.61
C ARG A 409 -13.09 13.71 4.12
N ASP A 410 -13.81 12.67 4.60
CA ASP A 410 -14.18 12.52 6.00
C ASP A 410 -13.01 12.00 6.88
N LEU A 411 -11.90 11.61 6.25
CA LEU A 411 -10.66 11.19 6.93
C LEU A 411 -9.67 12.34 7.08
N LEU A 412 -9.86 13.46 6.37
CA LEU A 412 -8.88 14.54 6.31
C LEU A 412 -8.87 15.38 7.58
N LEU A 413 -7.65 15.68 8.06
CA LEU A 413 -7.42 16.59 9.17
C LEU A 413 -6.65 17.82 8.69
N PHE A 414 -7.04 18.98 9.22
CA PHE A 414 -6.37 20.26 9.01
C PHE A 414 -6.24 21.00 10.33
N TRP A 415 -5.24 21.84 10.47
CA TRP A 415 -5.05 22.64 11.69
C TRP A 415 -6.02 23.81 11.73
N SER A 416 -6.81 23.92 12.79
CA SER A 416 -7.71 25.05 13.05
C SER A 416 -6.96 26.15 13.79
N ALA A 417 -7.00 27.38 13.29
CA ALA A 417 -6.41 28.54 13.94
C ALA A 417 -7.15 28.88 15.26
N LYS A 418 -8.47 28.73 15.29
CA LYS A 418 -9.31 29.03 16.46
C LYS A 418 -9.22 27.96 17.55
N GLU A 419 -9.29 26.68 17.15
CA GLU A 419 -9.26 25.55 18.09
C GLU A 419 -7.85 25.17 18.54
N GLN A 420 -6.79 25.64 17.85
CA GLN A 420 -5.37 25.32 18.08
C GLN A 420 -5.12 23.80 18.12
N LYS A 421 -5.76 23.06 17.22
CA LYS A 421 -5.64 21.61 17.07
C LYS A 421 -6.05 21.15 15.66
N MET A 422 -5.78 19.89 15.34
CA MET A 422 -6.29 19.25 14.15
C MET A 422 -7.81 19.07 14.22
N VAL A 423 -8.52 19.41 13.15
CA VAL A 423 -9.97 19.24 13.02
C VAL A 423 -10.30 18.58 11.69
N THR A 424 -11.41 17.85 11.63
CA THR A 424 -12.00 17.40 10.37
C THR A 424 -12.77 18.55 9.70
N LEU A 425 -13.05 18.40 8.41
CA LEU A 425 -13.93 19.36 7.71
C LEU A 425 -15.34 19.38 8.32
N GLN A 426 -15.82 18.24 8.80
CA GLN A 426 -17.13 18.17 9.48
C GLN A 426 -17.11 18.95 10.79
N GLU A 427 -16.08 18.77 11.63
CA GLU A 427 -15.92 19.51 12.89
C GLU A 427 -15.84 21.03 12.66
N TYR A 428 -15.21 21.46 11.56
CA TYR A 428 -15.19 22.87 11.16
C TYR A 428 -16.60 23.36 10.78
N VAL A 429 -17.29 22.63 9.90
CA VAL A 429 -18.62 23.00 9.39
C VAL A 429 -19.68 23.02 10.50
N ASP A 430 -19.62 22.09 11.45
CA ASP A 430 -20.53 22.03 12.59
C ASP A 430 -20.43 23.27 13.50
N LYS A 431 -19.27 23.96 13.49
CA LYS A 431 -19.03 25.17 14.30
C LYS A 431 -19.17 26.47 13.50
N MET A 432 -19.45 26.37 12.18
CA MET A 432 -19.61 27.56 11.34
C MET A 432 -20.87 28.35 11.72
N PRO A 433 -20.78 29.65 11.95
CA PRO A 433 -21.96 30.52 12.06
C PRO A 433 -22.85 30.45 10.82
N ALA A 434 -24.15 30.69 10.99
CA ALA A 434 -25.11 30.57 9.88
C ALA A 434 -24.79 31.52 8.70
N GLU A 435 -24.31 32.73 9.01
CA GLU A 435 -23.94 33.77 8.07
C GLU A 435 -22.61 33.52 7.35
N GLN A 436 -21.78 32.60 7.83
CA GLN A 436 -20.48 32.30 7.22
C GLN A 436 -20.70 31.56 5.90
N LYS A 437 -20.17 32.12 4.78
CA LYS A 437 -20.39 31.61 3.43
C LYS A 437 -19.34 30.61 2.96
N TYR A 438 -18.11 30.65 3.53
CA TYR A 438 -16.96 29.90 3.05
C TYR A 438 -16.25 29.17 4.18
N ILE A 439 -15.61 28.05 3.87
CA ILE A 439 -14.55 27.45 4.69
C ILE A 439 -13.25 28.20 4.34
N TYR A 440 -12.77 29.03 5.27
CA TYR A 440 -11.55 29.80 5.05
C TYR A 440 -10.31 28.97 5.33
N PHE A 441 -9.28 29.16 4.50
CA PHE A 441 -7.98 28.55 4.72
C PHE A 441 -6.85 29.48 4.31
N ALA A 442 -5.68 29.30 4.96
CA ALA A 442 -4.41 29.91 4.61
C ALA A 442 -3.39 28.80 4.32
N ALA A 443 -2.58 28.92 3.28
CA ALA A 443 -1.56 27.95 2.91
C ALA A 443 -0.16 28.55 2.96
N GLY A 444 0.82 27.78 3.48
CA GLY A 444 2.22 28.21 3.62
C GLY A 444 3.03 27.29 4.55
N ASP A 445 4.21 27.75 4.99
CA ASP A 445 5.22 26.90 5.65
C ASP A 445 5.00 26.68 7.17
N SER A 446 4.20 27.52 7.84
CA SER A 446 4.10 27.49 9.31
C SER A 446 2.75 27.98 9.80
N THR A 447 2.13 27.24 10.71
CA THR A 447 0.87 27.61 11.35
C THR A 447 0.97 28.96 12.09
N ASP A 448 2.08 29.20 12.80
CA ASP A 448 2.30 30.45 13.54
C ASP A 448 2.34 31.69 12.64
N ARG A 449 2.91 31.56 11.44
CA ARG A 449 2.95 32.64 10.45
C ARG A 449 1.61 32.82 9.78
N LEU A 450 0.98 31.73 9.37
CA LEU A 450 -0.32 31.76 8.71
C LEU A 450 -1.41 32.39 9.56
N ALA A 451 -1.40 32.13 10.86
CA ALA A 451 -2.34 32.74 11.81
C ALA A 451 -2.17 34.26 11.94
N LYS A 452 -0.99 34.81 11.62
CA LYS A 452 -0.64 36.26 11.68
C LYS A 452 -0.77 36.95 10.31
N LEU A 453 -1.22 36.26 9.28
CA LEU A 453 -1.48 36.93 8.02
C LEU A 453 -2.62 37.96 8.19
N PRO A 454 -2.49 39.18 7.68
CA PRO A 454 -3.53 40.22 7.83
C PRO A 454 -4.92 39.76 7.39
N ALA A 455 -4.97 38.95 6.34
CA ALA A 455 -6.22 38.40 5.84
C ALA A 455 -6.81 37.31 6.76
N ALA A 456 -5.96 36.49 7.37
CA ALA A 456 -6.39 35.49 8.36
C ALA A 456 -6.89 36.17 9.65
N GLU A 457 -6.18 37.19 10.13
CA GLU A 457 -6.61 38.01 11.28
C GLU A 457 -8.00 38.64 11.03
N LEU A 458 -8.23 39.21 9.84
CA LEU A 458 -9.53 39.78 9.50
C LEU A 458 -10.66 38.73 9.58
N VAL A 459 -10.45 37.51 9.07
CA VAL A 459 -11.42 36.42 9.13
C VAL A 459 -11.69 36.03 10.60
N MET A 460 -10.65 35.89 11.39
CA MET A 460 -10.76 35.55 12.82
C MET A 460 -11.44 36.65 13.63
N ASP A 461 -11.21 37.94 13.34
CA ASP A 461 -11.87 39.07 13.98
C ASP A 461 -13.38 39.12 13.70
N LYS A 462 -13.83 38.58 12.57
CA LYS A 462 -15.26 38.36 12.31
C LYS A 462 -15.84 37.16 13.10
N GLY A 463 -15.01 36.48 13.89
CA GLY A 463 -15.41 35.31 14.71
C GLY A 463 -15.38 33.99 13.95
N TYR A 464 -14.90 33.96 12.72
CA TYR A 464 -14.79 32.76 11.90
C TYR A 464 -13.46 32.03 12.16
N ASP A 465 -13.39 30.77 11.79
CA ASP A 465 -12.16 29.97 11.90
C ASP A 465 -11.41 29.93 10.56
N VAL A 466 -10.11 29.66 10.59
CA VAL A 466 -9.24 29.52 9.43
C VAL A 466 -8.49 28.19 9.53
N LEU A 467 -8.55 27.37 8.50
CA LEU A 467 -7.71 26.18 8.36
C LEU A 467 -6.29 26.59 7.92
N LEU A 468 -5.29 26.17 8.67
CA LEU A 468 -3.88 26.47 8.39
C LEU A 468 -3.23 25.27 7.72
N LEU A 469 -2.92 25.42 6.44
CA LEU A 469 -2.43 24.37 5.55
C LEU A 469 -0.91 24.48 5.43
N THR A 470 -0.20 23.44 5.88
CA THR A 470 1.27 23.46 5.92
C THR A 470 1.95 22.41 5.06
N GLU A 471 1.18 21.58 4.36
CA GLU A 471 1.72 20.60 3.43
C GLU A 471 1.46 21.00 1.98
N ASP A 472 2.43 20.77 1.09
CA ASP A 472 2.37 21.12 -0.34
C ASP A 472 1.12 20.58 -1.06
N VAL A 473 0.53 19.48 -0.57
CA VAL A 473 -0.65 18.83 -1.16
C VAL A 473 -1.99 19.42 -0.68
N ASP A 474 -1.99 20.19 0.39
CA ASP A 474 -3.21 20.61 1.09
C ASP A 474 -4.12 21.46 0.20
N GLU A 475 -3.58 22.52 -0.39
CA GLU A 475 -4.36 23.44 -1.21
C GLU A 475 -4.88 22.76 -2.48
N PHE A 476 -4.09 21.87 -3.11
CA PHE A 476 -4.53 21.08 -4.25
C PHE A 476 -5.69 20.16 -3.88
N CYS A 477 -5.65 19.56 -2.70
CA CYS A 477 -6.71 18.70 -2.18
C CYS A 477 -8.03 19.49 -2.01
N LEU A 478 -7.98 20.68 -1.39
CA LEU A 478 -9.18 21.52 -1.21
C LEU A 478 -9.71 22.08 -2.54
N GLN A 479 -8.83 22.47 -3.47
CA GLN A 479 -9.22 22.98 -4.77
C GLN A 479 -9.93 21.94 -5.62
N ILE A 480 -9.50 20.69 -5.58
CA ILE A 480 -10.17 19.62 -6.35
C ILE A 480 -11.52 19.26 -5.73
N MET A 481 -11.63 19.28 -4.40
CA MET A 481 -12.91 19.06 -3.70
C MET A 481 -13.90 20.18 -3.94
N ARG A 482 -13.45 21.44 -4.10
CA ARG A 482 -14.22 22.65 -4.35
C ARG A 482 -15.22 23.02 -3.26
N THR A 483 -16.01 22.07 -2.81
CA THR A 483 -17.10 22.27 -1.84
C THR A 483 -17.14 21.15 -0.82
N TYR A 484 -17.72 21.45 0.34
CA TYR A 484 -18.03 20.47 1.37
C TYR A 484 -19.54 20.50 1.70
N PRO A 485 -20.19 19.36 1.99
CA PRO A 485 -21.60 19.30 2.37
C PRO A 485 -21.87 20.12 3.63
N ARG A 486 -22.94 20.90 3.62
CA ARG A 486 -23.44 21.66 4.76
C ARG A 486 -24.95 21.71 4.71
N LYS A 487 -25.60 21.47 5.85
CA LYS A 487 -27.02 21.74 5.99
C LYS A 487 -27.24 23.20 6.33
N ASP A 488 -28.21 23.83 5.70
CA ASP A 488 -28.62 25.18 6.05
C ASP A 488 -29.38 25.23 7.40
N ALA A 489 -29.75 26.44 7.84
CA ALA A 489 -30.48 26.64 9.10
C ALA A 489 -31.85 25.95 9.13
N GLU A 490 -32.41 25.60 7.98
CA GLU A 490 -33.69 24.90 7.81
C GLU A 490 -33.52 23.37 7.71
N GLY A 491 -32.24 22.88 7.77
CA GLY A 491 -31.88 21.46 7.66
C GLY A 491 -31.86 20.91 6.23
N LYS A 492 -31.92 21.77 5.21
CA LYS A 492 -31.85 21.40 3.80
C LYS A 492 -30.39 21.17 3.39
N ASP A 493 -30.15 20.14 2.60
CA ASP A 493 -28.84 19.82 2.09
C ASP A 493 -28.33 20.91 1.12
N GLY A 494 -27.12 21.37 1.37
CA GLY A 494 -26.40 22.34 0.57
C GLY A 494 -24.90 22.06 0.59
N THR A 495 -24.10 22.98 0.06
CA THR A 495 -22.66 22.91 0.06
C THR A 495 -22.05 24.25 0.44
N VAL A 496 -20.85 24.22 1.00
CA VAL A 496 -20.03 25.40 1.30
C VAL A 496 -18.71 25.29 0.53
N GLU A 497 -18.28 26.40 -0.07
CA GLU A 497 -17.04 26.48 -0.85
C GLU A 497 -15.83 26.75 0.04
N PHE A 498 -14.65 26.29 -0.40
CA PHE A 498 -13.37 26.63 0.21
C PHE A 498 -12.88 27.98 -0.32
N LYS A 499 -12.30 28.81 0.56
CA LYS A 499 -11.83 30.14 0.22
C LYS A 499 -10.45 30.41 0.81
N ASN A 500 -9.46 30.63 -0.06
CA ASN A 500 -8.14 31.04 0.38
C ASN A 500 -8.22 32.49 0.92
N VAL A 501 -7.67 32.75 2.11
CA VAL A 501 -7.66 34.10 2.70
C VAL A 501 -6.89 35.12 1.85
N ASN A 502 -5.96 34.65 1.03
CA ASN A 502 -5.21 35.50 0.09
C ASN A 502 -5.90 35.72 -1.25
N SER A 503 -7.13 35.22 -1.44
CA SER A 503 -7.91 35.51 -2.65
C SER A 503 -8.38 36.97 -2.67
N GLY A 504 -8.56 37.54 -3.87
CA GLY A 504 -8.89 38.94 -4.05
C GLY A 504 -10.21 39.41 -3.41
N ASP A 505 -11.21 38.53 -3.32
CA ASP A 505 -12.50 38.80 -2.66
C ASP A 505 -12.74 37.74 -1.56
N LEU A 506 -12.84 38.14 -0.32
CA LEU A 506 -13.11 37.25 0.82
C LEU A 506 -14.61 37.09 1.11
N GLY A 507 -15.47 37.91 0.51
CA GLY A 507 -16.91 37.90 0.79
C GLY A 507 -17.26 38.37 2.20
N LEU A 508 -16.37 39.12 2.84
CA LEU A 508 -16.53 39.65 4.21
C LEU A 508 -16.91 41.12 4.22
N GLU A 509 -16.64 41.81 3.11
CA GLU A 509 -16.90 43.23 2.90
C GLU A 509 -18.38 43.48 2.59
N THR A 510 -18.89 44.58 3.10
CA THR A 510 -20.19 45.13 2.67
C THR A 510 -20.06 45.76 1.28
N GLU A 511 -21.18 45.91 0.57
CA GLU A 511 -21.18 46.60 -0.72
C GLU A 511 -20.69 48.07 -0.64
N ASP A 512 -20.98 48.73 0.51
CA ASP A 512 -20.50 50.11 0.76
C ASP A 512 -18.98 50.16 0.96
N GLU A 513 -18.40 49.17 1.67
CA GLU A 513 -16.94 49.06 1.85
C GLU A 513 -16.22 48.76 0.54
N LYS A 514 -16.75 47.87 -0.28
CA LYS A 514 -16.21 47.56 -1.62
C LYS A 514 -16.20 48.80 -2.50
N LYS A 515 -17.35 49.50 -2.57
CA LYS A 515 -17.49 50.72 -3.36
C LYS A 515 -16.54 51.82 -2.87
N ALA A 516 -16.42 52.00 -1.56
CA ALA A 516 -15.48 52.99 -1.00
C ALA A 516 -14.01 52.69 -1.36
N ALA A 517 -13.63 51.41 -1.37
CA ALA A 517 -12.27 50.98 -1.75
C ALA A 517 -12.05 51.14 -3.28
N GLU A 518 -13.05 50.88 -4.12
CA GLU A 518 -13.00 51.12 -5.57
C GLU A 518 -12.88 52.61 -5.89
N ASP A 519 -13.69 53.47 -5.24
CA ASP A 519 -13.65 54.90 -5.42
C ASP A 519 -12.28 55.48 -4.97
N ALA A 520 -11.76 55.02 -3.81
CA ALA A 520 -10.44 55.41 -3.33
C ALA A 520 -9.30 54.91 -4.23
N THR A 521 -9.46 53.74 -4.84
CA THR A 521 -8.50 53.19 -5.83
C THR A 521 -8.49 54.06 -7.08
N ALA A 522 -9.67 54.47 -7.59
CA ALA A 522 -9.81 55.33 -8.74
C ALA A 522 -9.24 56.73 -8.48
N GLU A 523 -9.46 57.33 -7.30
CA GLU A 523 -8.90 58.63 -6.90
C GLU A 523 -7.35 58.61 -6.90
N ASN A 524 -6.74 57.53 -6.45
CA ASN A 524 -5.30 57.39 -6.34
C ASN A 524 -4.64 56.64 -7.51
N LYS A 525 -5.37 56.45 -8.61
CA LYS A 525 -4.90 55.76 -9.80
C LYS A 525 -3.54 56.21 -10.33
N PRO A 526 -3.19 57.53 -10.41
CA PRO A 526 -1.89 57.93 -10.91
C PRO A 526 -0.71 57.43 -10.03
N LEU A 527 -0.92 57.35 -8.72
CA LEU A 527 0.08 56.79 -7.78
C LEU A 527 0.19 55.27 -8.00
N PHE A 528 -0.94 54.58 -8.08
CA PHE A 528 -0.94 53.11 -8.21
C PHE A 528 -0.38 52.62 -9.56
N ASP A 529 -0.64 53.37 -10.64
CA ASP A 529 -0.03 53.09 -11.96
C ASP A 529 1.50 53.31 -11.89
N ALA A 530 1.97 54.39 -11.24
CA ALA A 530 3.41 54.62 -11.06
C ALA A 530 4.09 53.56 -10.19
N MET A 531 3.43 53.07 -9.13
CA MET A 531 3.91 51.97 -8.31
C MET A 531 3.95 50.64 -9.12
N LYS A 532 2.93 50.34 -9.88
CA LYS A 532 2.88 49.14 -10.74
C LYS A 532 4.04 49.18 -11.75
N ASP A 533 4.25 50.29 -12.44
CA ASP A 533 5.33 50.48 -13.40
C ASP A 533 6.72 50.32 -12.72
N ALA A 534 6.86 50.83 -11.49
CA ALA A 534 8.07 50.69 -10.73
C ALA A 534 8.38 49.22 -10.32
N LEU A 535 7.36 48.37 -10.24
CA LEU A 535 7.49 46.96 -9.90
C LEU A 535 7.69 46.05 -11.14
N ASP A 536 7.73 46.60 -12.33
CA ASP A 536 8.15 45.96 -13.60
C ASP A 536 7.55 44.54 -13.81
N GLY A 537 6.21 44.48 -13.80
CA GLY A 537 5.48 43.21 -14.04
C GLY A 537 5.43 42.23 -12.89
N LYS A 538 5.94 42.56 -11.70
CA LYS A 538 5.87 41.71 -10.50
C LYS A 538 4.45 41.61 -9.92
N VAL A 539 3.61 42.58 -10.20
CA VAL A 539 2.20 42.64 -9.81
C VAL A 539 1.30 42.98 -10.99
N LYS A 540 0.12 42.38 -11.00
CA LYS A 540 -0.92 42.65 -11.99
C LYS A 540 -1.53 44.02 -11.75
N GLU A 541 -1.72 44.37 -10.50
CA GLU A 541 -2.43 45.59 -10.08
C GLU A 541 -1.92 46.06 -8.70
N VAL A 542 -2.10 47.35 -8.44
CA VAL A 542 -1.96 47.99 -7.12
C VAL A 542 -3.28 48.65 -6.78
N LYS A 543 -3.84 48.35 -5.59
CA LYS A 543 -5.17 48.84 -5.20
C LYS A 543 -5.26 49.12 -3.69
N VAL A 544 -6.35 49.80 -3.28
CA VAL A 544 -6.69 49.98 -1.88
C VAL A 544 -7.15 48.66 -1.26
N SER A 545 -6.65 48.36 -0.08
CA SER A 545 -7.02 47.17 0.69
C SER A 545 -8.28 47.41 1.52
N THR A 546 -9.17 46.43 1.53
CA THR A 546 -10.30 46.35 2.47
C THR A 546 -9.96 45.51 3.70
N ARG A 547 -8.81 44.79 3.70
CA ARG A 547 -8.44 43.81 4.71
C ARG A 547 -7.38 44.27 5.70
N LEU A 548 -6.64 45.32 5.38
CA LEU A 548 -5.54 45.81 6.20
C LEU A 548 -6.01 46.75 7.32
N LYS A 549 -5.62 46.49 8.56
CA LYS A 549 -5.85 47.34 9.72
C LYS A 549 -4.59 48.09 10.13
N GLU A 550 -3.56 47.38 10.54
CA GLU A 550 -2.31 47.94 11.05
C GLU A 550 -1.17 47.87 10.02
N HIS A 551 -1.16 46.83 9.19
CA HIS A 551 -0.10 46.64 8.20
C HIS A 551 -0.23 47.64 7.03
N PRO A 552 0.91 48.10 6.45
CA PRO A 552 0.90 49.06 5.33
C PRO A 552 0.48 48.39 4.02
N VAL A 553 0.82 47.11 3.82
CA VAL A 553 0.64 46.38 2.58
C VAL A 553 0.39 44.89 2.85
N CYS A 554 -0.25 44.22 1.85
CA CYS A 554 -0.25 42.77 1.70
C CYS A 554 -0.28 42.38 0.22
N LEU A 555 -0.02 41.11 -0.07
CA LEU A 555 -0.25 40.52 -1.37
C LEU A 555 -1.53 39.69 -1.36
N SER A 556 -2.32 39.81 -2.42
CA SER A 556 -3.40 38.88 -2.72
C SER A 556 -3.20 38.30 -4.13
N SER A 557 -3.90 37.22 -4.44
CA SER A 557 -3.93 36.62 -5.78
C SER A 557 -5.29 36.82 -6.43
N ASP A 558 -5.27 37.20 -7.71
CA ASP A 558 -6.47 37.31 -8.54
C ASP A 558 -6.46 36.15 -9.55
N GLY A 559 -7.40 35.23 -9.40
CA GLY A 559 -7.49 34.05 -10.27
C GLY A 559 -7.38 32.69 -9.53
N PRO A 560 -7.32 31.59 -10.26
CA PRO A 560 -7.39 30.23 -9.70
C PRO A 560 -6.07 29.77 -9.08
N LEU A 561 -4.94 30.39 -9.41
CA LEU A 561 -3.63 30.03 -8.93
C LEU A 561 -3.25 30.91 -7.72
N SER A 562 -3.10 30.31 -6.55
CA SER A 562 -2.63 31.02 -5.37
C SER A 562 -1.11 31.26 -5.39
N ILE A 563 -0.65 32.16 -4.51
CA ILE A 563 0.78 32.46 -4.34
C ILE A 563 1.53 31.20 -3.86
N GLU A 564 0.95 30.42 -2.94
CA GLU A 564 1.58 29.22 -2.43
C GLU A 564 1.61 28.10 -3.48
N MET A 565 0.56 27.94 -4.27
CA MET A 565 0.56 26.99 -5.38
C MET A 565 1.63 27.33 -6.43
N GLU A 566 1.81 28.61 -6.77
CA GLU A 566 2.94 29.05 -7.62
C GLU A 566 4.28 28.59 -7.06
N LYS A 567 4.49 28.78 -5.75
CA LYS A 567 5.70 28.39 -5.05
C LYS A 567 5.94 26.88 -5.09
N VAL A 568 4.91 26.07 -4.87
CA VAL A 568 4.98 24.61 -4.95
C VAL A 568 5.25 24.14 -6.38
N LEU A 569 4.51 24.65 -7.36
CA LEU A 569 4.65 24.27 -8.75
C LEU A 569 6.01 24.70 -9.32
N SER A 570 6.53 25.87 -8.95
CA SER A 570 7.83 26.36 -9.44
C SER A 570 9.02 25.46 -9.05
N LYS A 571 8.87 24.61 -8.03
CA LYS A 571 9.88 23.62 -7.63
C LYS A 571 9.90 22.39 -8.55
N GLN A 572 8.88 22.21 -9.41
CA GLN A 572 8.79 21.06 -10.29
C GLN A 572 9.52 21.30 -11.61
N PRO A 573 10.33 20.36 -12.12
CA PRO A 573 10.97 20.48 -13.42
C PRO A 573 9.94 20.67 -14.54
N GLY A 574 10.14 21.67 -15.39
CA GLY A 574 9.23 21.95 -16.51
C GLY A 574 8.07 22.89 -16.20
N SER A 575 7.94 23.37 -14.97
CA SER A 575 6.92 24.36 -14.56
C SER A 575 7.45 25.80 -14.56
N GLU A 576 8.57 26.04 -15.23
CA GLU A 576 9.16 27.37 -15.39
C GLU A 576 8.19 28.30 -16.13
N GLY A 577 7.73 29.35 -15.44
CA GLY A 577 6.79 30.33 -16.01
C GLY A 577 5.36 30.28 -15.48
N VAL A 578 5.04 29.33 -14.60
CA VAL A 578 3.77 29.32 -13.86
C VAL A 578 3.81 30.46 -12.82
N LYS A 579 2.96 31.47 -12.98
CA LYS A 579 2.90 32.64 -12.09
C LYS A 579 1.45 32.95 -11.72
N SER A 580 1.23 33.25 -10.45
CA SER A 580 -0.05 33.78 -9.96
C SER A 580 -0.18 35.27 -10.30
N ASP A 581 -1.40 35.72 -10.54
CA ASP A 581 -1.72 37.13 -10.72
C ASP A 581 -1.67 37.85 -9.36
N LYS A 582 -0.50 38.32 -8.95
CA LYS A 582 -0.30 39.02 -7.67
C LYS A 582 -0.87 40.44 -7.72
N VAL A 583 -1.57 40.81 -6.67
CA VAL A 583 -2.11 42.17 -6.46
C VAL A 583 -1.48 42.74 -5.20
N LEU A 584 -0.88 43.93 -5.28
CA LEU A 584 -0.37 44.64 -4.10
C LEU A 584 -1.49 45.53 -3.55
N GLU A 585 -1.90 45.22 -2.33
CA GLU A 585 -2.93 45.98 -1.63
C GLU A 585 -2.33 46.94 -0.60
N LEU A 586 -2.75 48.19 -0.61
CA LEU A 586 -2.27 49.25 0.30
C LEU A 586 -3.33 49.68 1.29
N ASN A 587 -2.87 49.93 2.53
CA ASN A 587 -3.64 50.56 3.58
C ASN A 587 -3.55 52.09 3.46
N ILE A 588 -4.61 52.72 2.95
CA ILE A 588 -4.64 54.20 2.81
C ILE A 588 -4.64 54.95 4.13
N ASN A 589 -4.98 54.29 5.23
CA ASN A 589 -4.95 54.89 6.58
C ASN A 589 -3.58 54.79 7.23
N HIS A 590 -2.66 54.04 6.65
CA HIS A 590 -1.29 53.90 7.21
C HIS A 590 -0.42 55.12 6.88
N PRO A 591 0.40 55.64 7.80
CA PRO A 591 1.21 56.86 7.56
C PRO A 591 2.10 56.81 6.32
N VAL A 592 2.58 55.62 5.91
CA VAL A 592 3.40 55.45 4.71
C VAL A 592 2.66 55.84 3.44
N PHE A 593 1.33 55.68 3.40
CA PHE A 593 0.53 56.05 2.23
C PHE A 593 0.57 57.58 2.00
N ALA A 594 0.45 58.37 3.05
CA ALA A 594 0.56 59.84 2.94
C ALA A 594 1.94 60.26 2.38
N VAL A 595 3.03 59.57 2.80
CA VAL A 595 4.38 59.82 2.27
C VAL A 595 4.48 59.51 0.78
N LEU A 596 3.89 58.41 0.34
CA LEU A 596 3.85 58.02 -1.07
C LEU A 596 3.04 59.03 -1.91
N LYS A 597 1.87 59.43 -1.43
CA LYS A 597 1.01 60.43 -2.09
C LYS A 597 1.72 61.78 -2.24
N ALA A 598 2.37 62.26 -1.19
CA ALA A 598 3.17 63.49 -1.22
C ALA A 598 4.37 63.40 -2.20
N ALA A 599 5.05 62.24 -2.27
CA ALA A 599 6.13 62.03 -3.24
C ALA A 599 5.62 62.08 -4.69
N GLN A 600 4.48 61.46 -4.95
CA GLN A 600 3.83 61.48 -6.27
C GLN A 600 3.41 62.92 -6.69
N GLU A 601 2.78 63.68 -5.77
CA GLU A 601 2.36 65.05 -5.99
C GLU A 601 3.55 65.99 -6.24
N ALA A 602 4.70 65.70 -5.59
CA ALA A 602 5.95 66.42 -5.80
C ALA A 602 6.71 66.04 -7.08
N GLY A 603 6.25 65.00 -7.79
CA GLY A 603 6.95 64.43 -8.96
C GLY A 603 8.24 63.68 -8.64
N ASP A 604 8.46 63.27 -7.38
CA ASP A 604 9.62 62.51 -6.92
C ASP A 604 9.49 61.02 -7.28
N THR A 605 9.74 60.74 -8.55
CA THR A 605 9.61 59.39 -9.11
C THR A 605 10.59 58.38 -8.48
N ASP A 606 11.79 58.84 -8.08
CA ASP A 606 12.80 57.97 -7.45
C ASP A 606 12.35 57.49 -6.08
N LYS A 607 11.72 58.38 -5.31
CA LYS A 607 11.16 58.06 -4.02
C LYS A 607 9.98 57.10 -4.14
N VAL A 608 9.07 57.34 -5.10
CA VAL A 608 7.97 56.43 -5.39
C VAL A 608 8.49 55.03 -5.76
N LYS A 609 9.48 54.90 -6.62
CA LYS A 609 10.11 53.63 -6.99
C LYS A 609 10.70 52.93 -5.78
N LYS A 610 11.48 53.63 -4.98
CA LYS A 610 12.14 53.08 -3.77
C LYS A 610 11.13 52.55 -2.77
N TYR A 611 10.08 53.32 -2.48
CA TYR A 611 9.05 52.92 -1.53
C TYR A 611 8.19 51.77 -2.09
N SER A 612 7.89 51.78 -3.37
CA SER A 612 7.17 50.67 -4.02
C SER A 612 7.93 49.34 -3.89
N ALA A 613 9.24 49.34 -4.17
CA ALA A 613 10.09 48.17 -3.99
C ALA A 613 10.16 47.69 -2.54
N LEU A 614 10.28 48.62 -1.58
CA LEU A 614 10.30 48.30 -0.14
C LEU A 614 8.99 47.68 0.31
N LEU A 615 7.86 48.26 -0.04
CA LEU A 615 6.55 47.77 0.35
C LEU A 615 6.24 46.41 -0.30
N TYR A 616 6.63 46.21 -1.55
CA TYR A 616 6.52 44.92 -2.18
C TYR A 616 7.35 43.86 -1.47
N ALA A 617 8.61 44.14 -1.15
CA ALA A 617 9.46 43.24 -0.37
C ALA A 617 8.91 42.95 1.03
N GLN A 618 8.32 43.93 1.72
CA GLN A 618 7.62 43.69 2.98
C GLN A 618 6.40 42.75 2.78
N ALA A 619 5.62 42.94 1.76
CA ALA A 619 4.49 42.06 1.45
C ALA A 619 4.96 40.63 1.11
N GLN A 620 6.08 40.50 0.39
CA GLN A 620 6.71 39.18 0.19
C GLN A 620 7.09 38.50 1.50
N LEU A 621 7.73 39.23 2.41
CA LEU A 621 8.12 38.71 3.74
C LEU A 621 6.92 38.28 4.59
N ILE A 622 5.82 39.03 4.55
CA ILE A 622 4.57 38.70 5.25
C ILE A 622 4.03 37.37 4.70
N GLU A 623 4.01 37.22 3.38
CA GLU A 623 3.56 36.00 2.71
C GLU A 623 4.57 34.82 2.78
N GLY A 624 5.78 35.06 3.33
CA GLY A 624 6.85 34.06 3.39
C GLY A 624 7.46 33.73 2.04
N LEU A 625 7.40 34.67 1.14
CA LEU A 625 8.11 34.58 -0.14
C LEU A 625 9.56 35.04 0.06
N PRO A 626 10.52 34.51 -0.70
CA PRO A 626 11.86 35.05 -0.73
C PRO A 626 11.84 36.44 -1.31
N VAL A 627 12.57 37.38 -0.68
CA VAL A 627 12.83 38.68 -1.27
C VAL A 627 13.83 38.55 -2.40
N ASP A 628 13.54 39.15 -3.57
CA ASP A 628 14.36 38.99 -4.79
C ASP A 628 15.83 39.43 -4.57
N ASP A 629 16.03 40.56 -3.89
CA ASP A 629 17.33 41.07 -3.51
C ASP A 629 17.35 41.49 -2.02
N PRO A 630 17.71 40.57 -1.09
CA PRO A 630 17.77 40.85 0.33
C PRO A 630 18.79 41.93 0.71
N ALA A 631 19.88 42.08 -0.07
CA ALA A 631 20.91 43.07 0.19
C ALA A 631 20.39 44.48 -0.13
N ALA A 632 19.81 44.69 -1.28
CA ALA A 632 19.16 45.95 -1.66
C ALA A 632 18.02 46.32 -0.71
N TYR A 633 17.23 45.36 -0.27
CA TYR A 633 16.18 45.57 0.73
C TYR A 633 16.77 46.06 2.06
N ALA A 634 17.80 45.42 2.61
CA ALA A 634 18.46 45.82 3.85
C ALA A 634 19.07 47.24 3.75
N GLU A 635 19.74 47.55 2.63
CA GLU A 635 20.28 48.87 2.37
C GLU A 635 19.18 49.94 2.30
N ALA A 636 18.08 49.65 1.61
CA ALA A 636 16.95 50.55 1.50
C ALA A 636 16.30 50.83 2.86
N VAL A 637 16.13 49.81 3.72
CA VAL A 637 15.63 49.96 5.10
C VAL A 637 16.59 50.82 5.94
N CYS A 638 17.91 50.55 5.91
CA CYS A 638 18.91 51.34 6.64
C CYS A 638 18.94 52.81 6.20
N SER A 639 18.65 53.09 4.92
CA SER A 639 18.58 54.45 4.39
C SER A 639 17.40 55.27 4.95
N LEU A 640 16.35 54.62 5.45
CA LEU A 640 15.21 55.28 6.12
C LEU A 640 15.46 55.58 7.59
N MET A 641 16.51 55.01 8.18
CA MET A 641 16.91 55.24 9.58
C MET A 641 17.82 56.45 9.73
N LYS A 642 18.21 57.06 8.62
CA LYS A 642 19.00 58.28 8.56
C LYS A 642 18.09 59.50 8.41
#